data_6310300129a429e03b75ea5a127aeb35
#
_entry.id   6310300129a429e03b75ea5a127aeb35
#
_cell.length_a   1.000
_cell.length_b   1.000
_cell.length_c   1.000
_cell.angle_alpha   90.00
_cell.angle_beta   90.00
_cell.angle_gamma   90.00
#
_symmetry.space_group_name_H-M   'P 1'
#
loop_
_entity.id
_entity.type
_entity.pdbx_description
1 polymer ?
#
loop_
_entity_poly.entity_id
_entity_poly.type
_entity_poly.pdbx_seq_one_letter_code
_entity_poly.pdbx_strand_id
1 'polypeptide(L)'
;MELKTLSVAIAATLSSTAAFAMSEPVAQVTEKVEHHQHEHGVETAQPEYAPTELLPQLPKQTLRTRAIQSVEASSVVCDVESFTTTNSNDLISAIKTQGANCINELFSAQSRVQEAAFDSDHMYNVAKHTVTLAKAYTGGGSDELEALYLYLRAGYYAEFYNNNISFVSWVTPAVQEAVDAFVNNANFYENSDPHGKVLSEVIITMDSAGLQHAYLPQVTEWLTRWNDQYAQNWYMRNAVNGVFTILFGGQWNDQYLQIIGNQAELAKALGDFALRESSIGASDEFMVANAGRELGRLTKYSGSAATTVSSKLKDIFARYEMYGKGDAVWLAAADTVSYYAECSEYGICDFETKLKGLVLSQTYTCSPTIRILSQNMTQEQHVAACSKMGYEEGYFHQSLETGEQPVADDHNTQLQVNIFDSSDDYGKYAGPIFDISTNNGGMYLEGDPSKPGNIPNFVAYEASYANPDHFVWNLEHEYVHYLDGRFDLYGGFGHPTEKVVWWSEGIAEYIANEKDNQAALDTIRDGSTYTLSEVFETTYDGFDVDRIYRWGYLAVRFMFERHKDDVNQMLVETRQGNWSNYKATINQWANLYQSEFEQWQQLLVSGGAPNAVITANNEGKVGESITFSSENSADTDGQIVSVLWDFGDGTTSTQTQPTHQYGSEGQYTVSLTVTDNDGLTATATHDVTVSATGGSSTLPQDCAVQSKVSGGRLNAGEPVCLSNQQTIWLSVPAVNEHANIAISTGNGTGDLKIEYSNLGWPDGSNLHGWSDNAGNKECITVSNQANYWGYIKVSGSFENAAIVVDFDAEACRE
;
A
#
# COMPACT_ATOMS: atom_id res chain seq x y z
N MET A 1 -22.39 22.14 18.29
CA MET A 1 -22.27 20.69 18.39
C MET A 1 -21.87 20.11 17.05
N GLU A 2 -22.41 20.55 15.95
CA GLU A 2 -22.00 20.13 14.58
C GLU A 2 -20.60 20.61 14.16
N LEU A 3 -20.17 21.82 14.58
CA LEU A 3 -18.80 22.29 14.29
C LEU A 3 -17.68 21.50 15.00
N LYS A 4 -17.95 20.91 16.17
CA LYS A 4 -16.94 20.08 16.87
C LYS A 4 -16.73 18.72 16.19
N THR A 5 -17.78 18.15 15.61
CA THR A 5 -17.69 16.86 14.92
C THR A 5 -16.93 16.95 13.60
N LEU A 6 -17.11 18.02 12.85
CA LEU A 6 -16.37 18.25 11.59
C LEU A 6 -14.88 18.58 11.87
N SER A 7 -14.61 19.33 12.93
CA SER A 7 -13.24 19.63 13.35
C SER A 7 -12.46 18.40 13.81
N VAL A 8 -13.13 17.36 14.35
CA VAL A 8 -12.49 16.13 14.82
C VAL A 8 -11.92 15.29 13.67
N ALA A 9 -12.67 15.13 12.58
CA ALA A 9 -12.18 14.39 11.42
C ALA A 9 -10.96 15.06 10.76
N ILE A 10 -10.98 16.39 10.67
CA ILE A 10 -9.93 17.17 10.03
C ILE A 10 -8.63 17.21 10.87
N ALA A 11 -8.78 17.25 12.20
CA ALA A 11 -7.61 17.29 13.06
C ALA A 11 -6.96 15.90 13.21
N ALA A 12 -7.70 14.80 13.02
CA ALA A 12 -7.12 13.47 12.97
C ALA A 12 -6.12 13.33 11.80
N THR A 13 -6.47 13.86 10.64
CA THR A 13 -5.54 13.94 9.50
C THR A 13 -4.37 14.89 9.71
N LEU A 14 -4.59 16.03 10.39
CA LEU A 14 -3.52 16.97 10.74
C LEU A 14 -2.48 16.37 11.70
N SER A 15 -2.95 15.56 12.66
CA SER A 15 -2.07 15.00 13.68
C SER A 15 -1.25 13.81 13.18
N SER A 16 -1.80 12.95 12.34
CA SER A 16 -1.05 11.80 11.81
C SER A 16 0.09 12.25 10.90
N THR A 17 -0.09 13.29 10.09
CA THR A 17 0.96 13.80 9.21
C THR A 17 2.00 14.68 9.93
N ALA A 18 1.63 15.39 10.99
CA ALA A 18 2.58 16.20 11.76
C ALA A 18 3.41 15.35 12.76
N ALA A 19 2.83 14.29 13.32
CA ALA A 19 3.55 13.36 14.19
C ALA A 19 4.54 12.47 13.42
N PHE A 20 4.22 12.05 12.20
CA PHE A 20 5.12 11.24 11.36
C PHE A 20 6.32 12.02 10.79
N ALA A 21 6.33 13.33 10.82
CA ALA A 21 7.47 14.12 10.35
C ALA A 21 8.68 14.16 11.32
N MET A 22 8.54 13.67 12.55
CA MET A 22 9.51 14.01 13.59
C MET A 22 9.95 12.88 14.51
N SER A 23 9.95 11.66 14.18
CA SER A 23 10.72 10.57 14.77
C SER A 23 10.05 9.21 14.67
N GLU A 24 10.42 8.43 13.68
CA GLU A 24 10.37 6.97 13.85
C GLU A 24 11.63 6.51 14.55
N PRO A 25 11.56 5.55 15.48
CA PRO A 25 12.76 4.91 16.01
C PRO A 25 13.46 4.16 14.88
N VAL A 26 14.77 4.35 14.80
CA VAL A 26 15.62 3.69 13.83
C VAL A 26 15.55 2.18 14.05
N ALA A 27 14.83 1.48 13.20
CA ALA A 27 15.02 0.06 13.04
C ALA A 27 16.35 -0.18 12.33
N GLN A 28 17.14 -1.13 12.84
CA GLN A 28 18.38 -1.55 12.20
C GLN A 28 18.10 -1.92 10.76
N VAL A 29 18.92 -1.41 9.85
CA VAL A 29 18.92 -1.78 8.43
C VAL A 29 19.38 -3.23 8.32
N THR A 30 18.45 -4.14 8.43
CA THR A 30 18.51 -5.39 7.68
C THR A 30 17.77 -5.11 6.39
N GLU A 31 18.36 -5.48 5.26
CA GLU A 31 17.70 -5.46 3.95
C GLU A 31 16.47 -6.41 3.97
N LYS A 32 15.41 -5.99 4.62
CA LYS A 32 14.07 -6.47 4.36
C LYS A 32 13.44 -5.41 3.47
N VAL A 33 12.99 -5.82 2.31
CA VAL A 33 12.02 -5.08 1.53
C VAL A 33 10.89 -4.73 2.52
N GLU A 34 10.86 -3.50 2.99
CA GLU A 34 9.75 -3.04 3.83
C GLU A 34 8.52 -3.12 2.96
N HIS A 35 7.64 -4.06 3.27
CA HIS A 35 6.26 -3.98 2.82
C HIS A 35 5.74 -2.64 3.36
N HIS A 36 5.54 -1.69 2.46
CA HIS A 36 4.97 -0.40 2.84
C HIS A 36 3.63 -0.64 3.51
N GLN A 37 3.36 0.11 4.57
CA GLN A 37 2.08 0.09 5.26
C GLN A 37 0.98 0.33 4.23
N HIS A 38 0.15 -0.67 4.03
CA HIS A 38 -1.01 -0.61 3.16
C HIS A 38 -2.12 0.08 3.94
N GLU A 39 -2.32 1.37 3.73
CA GLU A 39 -3.57 2.00 4.08
C GLU A 39 -4.48 1.90 2.84
N HIS A 40 -5.32 0.88 2.83
CA HIS A 40 -6.33 0.70 1.82
C HIS A 40 -7.66 1.15 2.40
N GLY A 41 -8.31 2.07 1.72
CA GLY A 41 -9.69 2.42 1.99
C GLY A 41 -10.55 1.96 0.82
N VAL A 42 -11.54 1.13 1.07
CA VAL A 42 -12.65 0.98 0.15
C VAL A 42 -13.59 2.14 0.41
N GLU A 43 -13.50 3.19 -0.41
CA GLU A 43 -14.46 4.30 -0.32
C GLU A 43 -15.74 3.95 -1.05
N THR A 44 -16.78 3.77 -0.27
CA THR A 44 -18.10 3.28 -0.74
C THR A 44 -19.00 4.36 -1.32
N ALA A 45 -18.84 5.59 -0.91
CA ALA A 45 -19.39 6.78 -1.54
C ALA A 45 -18.38 7.89 -1.35
N GLN A 46 -17.99 8.58 -2.41
CA GLN A 46 -17.15 9.76 -2.25
C GLN A 46 -17.87 10.71 -1.30
N PRO A 47 -17.40 10.90 -0.06
CA PRO A 47 -17.82 12.07 0.68
C PRO A 47 -17.39 13.26 -0.20
N GLU A 48 -18.20 14.30 -0.31
CA GLU A 48 -17.75 15.58 -0.84
C GLU A 48 -16.68 16.10 0.12
N TYR A 49 -15.44 15.65 -0.05
CA TYR A 49 -14.31 16.18 0.72
C TYR A 49 -14.12 17.63 0.34
N ALA A 50 -14.46 18.49 1.26
CA ALA A 50 -14.11 19.89 1.10
C ALA A 50 -12.58 19.98 0.93
N PRO A 51 -12.04 20.84 0.05
CA PRO A 51 -10.59 21.09 -0.09
C PRO A 51 -9.91 21.58 1.20
N THR A 52 -10.68 21.76 2.28
CA THR A 52 -10.19 21.89 3.66
C THR A 52 -9.34 20.71 4.10
N GLU A 53 -9.48 19.56 3.46
CA GLU A 53 -8.69 18.35 3.71
C GLU A 53 -7.38 18.31 2.93
N LEU A 54 -7.18 19.22 1.98
CA LEU A 54 -5.91 19.37 1.30
C LEU A 54 -4.89 20.06 2.22
N LEU A 55 -4.25 19.23 3.03
CA LEU A 55 -3.17 19.65 3.92
C LEU A 55 -1.95 20.15 3.14
N PRO A 56 -1.15 21.06 3.71
CA PRO A 56 0.13 21.41 3.15
C PRO A 56 1.00 20.16 2.96
N GLN A 57 1.56 19.98 1.77
CA GLN A 57 2.50 18.89 1.51
C GLN A 57 3.72 19.04 2.42
N LEU A 58 4.20 17.90 2.93
CA LEU A 58 5.42 17.84 3.73
C LEU A 58 6.65 17.59 2.84
N PRO A 59 7.85 17.99 3.31
CA PRO A 59 9.08 17.69 2.58
C PRO A 59 9.33 16.18 2.57
N LYS A 60 9.66 15.61 1.40
CA LYS A 60 10.05 14.20 1.29
C LYS A 60 11.36 13.96 2.06
N GLN A 61 11.37 12.96 2.93
CA GLN A 61 12.59 12.51 3.57
C GLN A 61 13.41 11.67 2.59
N THR A 62 14.67 12.03 2.39
CA THR A 62 15.60 11.20 1.62
C THR A 62 16.24 10.15 2.54
N LEU A 63 16.64 9.00 1.97
CA LEU A 63 17.38 7.94 2.72
C LEU A 63 18.62 8.49 3.45
N ARG A 64 19.25 9.51 2.89
CA ARG A 64 20.41 10.18 3.50
C ARG A 64 20.04 10.97 4.76
N THR A 65 18.87 11.59 4.79
CA THR A 65 18.35 12.31 5.96
C THR A 65 17.98 11.34 7.07
N ARG A 66 17.39 10.18 6.73
CA ARG A 66 17.13 9.08 7.69
C ARG A 66 18.42 8.54 8.31
N ALA A 67 19.48 8.35 7.51
CA ALA A 67 20.78 7.86 8.00
C ALA A 67 21.47 8.85 8.95
N ILE A 68 21.30 10.16 8.78
CA ILE A 68 21.85 11.18 9.69
C ILE A 68 21.09 11.20 11.02
N GLN A 69 19.78 11.01 11.00
CA GLN A 69 18.95 10.89 12.21
C GLN A 69 19.32 9.65 13.05
N SER A 70 19.78 8.56 12.42
CA SER A 70 20.14 7.32 13.12
C SER A 70 21.43 7.42 13.98
N VAL A 71 22.26 8.42 13.76
CA VAL A 71 23.54 8.58 14.48
C VAL A 71 23.38 9.37 15.80
N GLU A 72 22.29 10.09 15.99
CA GLU A 72 22.04 10.90 17.19
C GLU A 72 21.03 10.27 18.17
N ALA A 73 20.67 8.99 18.01
CA ALA A 73 19.79 8.30 18.97
C ALA A 73 20.46 8.26 20.35
N SER A 74 20.00 9.14 21.23
CA SER A 74 20.35 9.17 22.66
C SER A 74 20.04 7.79 23.29
N SER A 75 20.96 7.27 24.09
CA SER A 75 20.80 6.02 24.84
C SER A 75 19.82 6.12 26.02
N VAL A 76 19.01 7.17 26.08
CA VAL A 76 18.01 7.36 27.14
C VAL A 76 16.74 6.62 26.72
N VAL A 77 16.38 5.60 27.51
CA VAL A 77 15.08 4.93 27.36
C VAL A 77 13.99 5.93 27.69
N CYS A 78 13.00 6.10 26.80
CA CYS A 78 11.88 7.00 27.01
C CYS A 78 11.06 6.58 28.23
N ASP A 79 10.81 7.53 29.13
CA ASP A 79 9.94 7.36 30.30
C ASP A 79 8.86 8.44 30.30
N VAL A 80 7.72 8.14 29.66
CA VAL A 80 6.58 9.05 29.57
C VAL A 80 5.96 9.39 30.94
N GLU A 81 6.10 8.50 31.94
CA GLU A 81 5.63 8.75 33.30
C GLU A 81 6.43 9.87 34.00
N SER A 82 7.67 10.15 33.56
CA SER A 82 8.45 11.26 34.06
C SER A 82 7.81 12.64 33.86
N PHE A 83 6.89 12.74 32.87
CA PHE A 83 6.14 13.98 32.61
C PHE A 83 4.89 14.14 33.49
N THR A 84 4.51 13.14 34.28
CA THR A 84 3.33 13.18 35.16
C THR A 84 3.62 13.75 36.55
N THR A 85 4.80 14.32 36.77
CA THR A 85 5.18 14.95 38.04
C THR A 85 4.31 16.16 38.36
N THR A 86 4.02 16.41 39.64
CA THR A 86 3.25 17.59 40.07
C THR A 86 4.14 18.83 40.33
N ASN A 87 5.46 18.69 40.18
CA ASN A 87 6.41 19.76 40.40
C ASN A 87 6.94 20.30 39.05
N SER A 88 6.64 21.55 38.76
CA SER A 88 7.01 22.18 37.50
C SER A 88 8.54 22.20 37.21
N ASN A 89 9.39 22.27 38.24
CA ASN A 89 10.85 22.20 38.04
C ASN A 89 11.30 20.77 37.65
N ASP A 90 10.68 19.77 38.24
CA ASP A 90 10.95 18.36 37.92
C ASP A 90 10.44 18.05 36.50
N LEU A 91 9.28 18.59 36.12
CA LEU A 91 8.76 18.50 34.75
C LEU A 91 9.72 19.14 33.73
N ILE A 92 10.19 20.37 33.96
CA ILE A 92 11.16 21.02 33.08
C ILE A 92 12.44 20.20 32.98
N SER A 93 12.88 19.60 34.08
CA SER A 93 14.02 18.71 34.07
C SER A 93 13.76 17.42 33.28
N ALA A 94 12.56 16.87 33.36
CA ALA A 94 12.14 15.72 32.58
C ALA A 94 12.10 16.06 31.06
N ILE A 95 11.48 17.18 30.70
CA ILE A 95 11.45 17.67 29.30
C ILE A 95 12.86 17.77 28.72
N LYS A 96 13.76 18.40 29.46
CA LYS A 96 15.17 18.55 29.05
C LYS A 96 15.92 17.22 28.94
N THR A 97 15.69 16.29 29.87
CA THR A 97 16.44 15.03 29.95
C THR A 97 15.92 14.02 28.93
N GLN A 98 14.61 13.92 28.78
CA GLN A 98 13.96 12.97 27.87
C GLN A 98 14.00 13.46 26.41
N GLY A 99 13.94 14.79 26.18
CA GLY A 99 14.06 15.40 24.87
C GLY A 99 12.84 15.20 23.97
N ALA A 100 12.94 15.70 22.75
CA ALA A 100 11.86 15.72 21.77
C ALA A 100 11.33 14.33 21.43
N ASN A 101 12.19 13.33 21.31
CA ASN A 101 11.79 11.96 20.96
C ASN A 101 10.78 11.36 21.96
N CYS A 102 11.03 11.55 23.26
CA CYS A 102 10.11 11.05 24.27
C CYS A 102 8.83 11.89 24.41
N ILE A 103 8.90 13.19 24.15
CA ILE A 103 7.71 14.05 24.15
C ILE A 103 6.77 13.67 23.02
N ASN A 104 7.26 13.18 21.89
CA ASN A 104 6.42 12.67 20.79
C ASN A 104 5.51 11.52 21.25
N GLU A 105 5.95 10.68 22.16
CA GLU A 105 5.11 9.59 22.69
C GLU A 105 3.89 10.10 23.49
N LEU A 106 3.90 11.37 23.93
CA LEU A 106 2.77 11.96 24.63
C LEU A 106 1.56 12.22 23.71
N PHE A 107 1.76 12.32 22.39
CA PHE A 107 0.65 12.49 21.43
C PHE A 107 -0.26 11.26 21.41
N SER A 108 0.28 10.07 21.62
CA SER A 108 -0.46 8.79 21.64
C SER A 108 -0.54 8.16 23.03
N ALA A 109 -0.06 8.86 24.07
CA ALA A 109 -0.07 8.31 25.42
C ALA A 109 -1.50 8.11 25.96
N GLN A 110 -1.65 7.18 26.91
CA GLN A 110 -2.92 6.96 27.59
C GLN A 110 -3.48 8.26 28.18
N SER A 111 -4.81 8.44 28.14
CA SER A 111 -5.50 9.64 28.66
C SER A 111 -5.02 10.05 30.07
N ARG A 112 -4.82 9.08 30.98
CA ARG A 112 -4.28 9.33 32.32
C ARG A 112 -2.92 10.04 32.31
N VAL A 113 -2.04 9.64 31.41
CA VAL A 113 -0.69 10.23 31.27
C VAL A 113 -0.82 11.64 30.72
N GLN A 114 -1.63 11.82 29.67
CA GLN A 114 -1.88 13.14 29.08
C GLN A 114 -2.50 14.12 30.08
N GLU A 115 -3.52 13.70 30.85
CA GLU A 115 -4.18 14.51 31.88
C GLU A 115 -3.22 14.94 32.98
N ALA A 116 -2.29 14.10 33.39
CA ALA A 116 -1.29 14.40 34.39
C ALA A 116 -0.13 15.25 33.84
N ALA A 117 0.27 15.02 32.59
CA ALA A 117 1.35 15.77 31.95
C ALA A 117 0.91 17.20 31.57
N PHE A 118 -0.33 17.40 31.12
CA PHE A 118 -0.78 18.64 30.48
C PHE A 118 -1.85 19.41 31.29
N ASP A 119 -1.61 19.64 32.55
CA ASP A 119 -2.45 20.58 33.28
C ASP A 119 -2.11 22.05 32.96
N SER A 120 -3.01 22.98 33.33
CA SER A 120 -2.85 24.41 33.06
C SER A 120 -1.64 25.03 33.74
N ASP A 121 -1.28 24.57 34.96
CA ASP A 121 -0.11 25.06 35.70
C ASP A 121 1.18 24.58 35.07
N HIS A 122 1.21 23.35 34.58
CA HIS A 122 2.33 22.81 33.81
C HIS A 122 2.56 23.58 32.52
N MET A 123 1.53 23.75 31.69
CA MET A 123 1.61 24.49 30.44
C MET A 123 2.10 25.91 30.68
N TYR A 124 1.57 26.60 31.68
CA TYR A 124 1.98 27.96 32.03
C TYR A 124 3.46 28.02 32.48
N ASN A 125 3.88 27.15 33.38
CA ASN A 125 5.22 27.19 33.93
C ASN A 125 6.27 26.81 32.85
N VAL A 126 5.98 25.83 32.01
CA VAL A 126 6.82 25.50 30.86
C VAL A 126 6.90 26.68 29.90
N ALA A 127 5.76 27.34 29.55
CA ALA A 127 5.77 28.50 28.70
C ALA A 127 6.62 29.65 29.29
N LYS A 128 6.49 29.94 30.60
CA LYS A 128 7.28 31.00 31.26
C LYS A 128 8.79 30.66 31.32
N HIS A 129 9.15 29.38 31.46
CA HIS A 129 10.55 28.96 31.39
C HIS A 129 11.08 29.15 29.95
N THR A 130 10.29 28.73 28.95
CA THR A 130 10.61 28.87 27.52
C THR A 130 10.88 30.32 27.14
N VAL A 131 10.10 31.30 27.65
CA VAL A 131 10.35 32.76 27.46
C VAL A 131 11.79 33.12 27.80
N THR A 132 12.32 32.62 28.93
CA THR A 132 13.66 32.96 29.39
C THR A 132 14.74 32.44 28.44
N LEU A 133 14.61 31.20 28.00
CA LEU A 133 15.54 30.55 27.07
C LEU A 133 15.42 31.11 25.66
N ALA A 134 14.22 31.40 25.18
CA ALA A 134 13.99 31.98 23.86
C ALA A 134 14.62 33.37 23.73
N LYS A 135 14.52 34.22 24.78
CA LYS A 135 15.21 35.51 24.83
C LYS A 135 16.73 35.37 24.83
N ALA A 136 17.27 34.33 25.45
CA ALA A 136 18.70 34.06 25.55
C ALA A 136 19.27 33.28 24.35
N TYR A 137 18.43 32.88 23.41
CA TYR A 137 18.84 32.05 22.25
C TYR A 137 19.87 32.79 21.38
N THR A 138 20.99 32.09 21.10
CA THR A 138 22.15 32.68 20.39
C THR A 138 22.31 32.15 18.97
N GLY A 139 21.37 31.36 18.49
CA GLY A 139 21.45 30.65 17.20
C GLY A 139 22.05 29.27 17.32
N GLY A 140 22.13 28.55 16.17
CA GLY A 140 22.79 27.25 16.06
C GLY A 140 21.99 26.07 16.60
N GLY A 141 20.69 26.23 16.88
CA GLY A 141 19.83 25.20 17.48
C GLY A 141 19.86 25.16 19.01
N SER A 142 18.94 24.44 19.61
CA SER A 142 18.79 24.17 21.03
C SER A 142 17.81 23.02 21.26
N ASP A 143 18.31 21.84 21.62
CA ASP A 143 17.48 20.68 21.93
C ASP A 143 16.50 20.96 23.09
N GLU A 144 16.89 21.78 24.06
CA GLU A 144 16.02 22.16 25.16
C GLU A 144 14.87 23.07 24.71
N LEU A 145 15.12 24.05 23.81
CA LEU A 145 14.05 24.88 23.25
C LEU A 145 13.13 24.08 22.31
N GLU A 146 13.69 23.20 21.47
CA GLU A 146 12.92 22.26 20.64
C GLU A 146 11.95 21.46 21.51
N ALA A 147 12.46 20.80 22.54
CA ALA A 147 11.69 19.97 23.46
C ALA A 147 10.59 20.77 24.19
N LEU A 148 10.89 22.01 24.62
CA LEU A 148 9.93 22.85 25.32
C LEU A 148 8.77 23.29 24.42
N TYR A 149 9.05 23.75 23.20
CA TYR A 149 8.00 24.11 22.25
C TYR A 149 7.19 22.88 21.80
N LEU A 150 7.84 21.76 21.56
CA LEU A 150 7.15 20.49 21.25
C LEU A 150 6.21 20.08 22.39
N TYR A 151 6.65 20.22 23.66
CA TYR A 151 5.79 19.93 24.80
C TYR A 151 4.55 20.82 24.83
N LEU A 152 4.71 22.14 24.61
CA LEU A 152 3.59 23.08 24.55
C LEU A 152 2.62 22.74 23.42
N ARG A 153 3.14 22.36 22.27
CA ARG A 153 2.36 21.87 21.13
C ARG A 153 1.59 20.59 21.47
N ALA A 154 2.26 19.62 22.07
CA ALA A 154 1.65 18.36 22.49
C ALA A 154 0.51 18.56 23.50
N GLY A 155 0.62 19.55 24.37
CA GLY A 155 -0.44 19.94 25.29
C GLY A 155 -1.71 20.41 24.58
N TYR A 156 -1.60 21.27 23.58
CA TYR A 156 -2.77 21.70 22.78
C TYR A 156 -3.34 20.56 21.94
N TYR A 157 -2.50 19.67 21.44
CA TYR A 157 -2.96 18.47 20.77
C TYR A 157 -3.78 17.59 21.73
N ALA A 158 -3.27 17.34 22.92
CA ALA A 158 -3.99 16.59 23.94
C ALA A 158 -5.29 17.29 24.37
N GLU A 159 -5.32 18.60 24.55
CA GLU A 159 -6.56 19.36 24.81
C GLU A 159 -7.61 19.15 23.72
N PHE A 160 -7.18 19.07 22.47
CA PHE A 160 -8.08 18.90 21.33
C PHE A 160 -8.73 17.49 21.30
N TYR A 161 -7.97 16.44 21.57
CA TYR A 161 -8.42 15.04 21.45
C TYR A 161 -8.95 14.45 22.76
N ASN A 162 -8.45 14.92 23.92
CA ASN A 162 -8.84 14.43 25.23
C ASN A 162 -9.80 15.41 25.90
N ASN A 163 -11.09 15.08 25.92
CA ASN A 163 -12.14 15.93 26.51
C ASN A 163 -11.97 16.22 28.01
N ASN A 164 -11.08 15.52 28.71
CA ASN A 164 -10.78 15.77 30.13
C ASN A 164 -9.75 16.87 30.32
N ILE A 165 -9.06 17.30 29.25
CA ILE A 165 -8.08 18.38 29.27
C ILE A 165 -8.73 19.66 28.78
N SER A 166 -8.62 20.73 29.54
CA SER A 166 -9.08 22.06 29.12
C SER A 166 -8.26 23.12 29.82
N PHE A 167 -7.58 23.98 29.03
CA PHE A 167 -6.72 25.01 29.60
C PHE A 167 -7.50 26.24 29.99
N VAL A 168 -7.13 26.78 31.13
CA VAL A 168 -7.70 28.06 31.59
C VAL A 168 -7.13 29.24 30.77
N SER A 169 -7.88 30.33 30.74
CA SER A 169 -7.67 31.48 29.82
C SER A 169 -6.30 32.18 29.89
N TRP A 170 -5.48 31.93 30.89
CA TRP A 170 -4.14 32.53 31.04
C TRP A 170 -3.02 31.65 30.44
N VAL A 171 -3.30 30.44 30.04
CA VAL A 171 -2.29 29.54 29.42
C VAL A 171 -1.88 30.04 28.03
N THR A 172 -2.83 30.23 27.13
CA THR A 172 -2.53 30.71 25.76
C THR A 172 -1.78 32.05 25.71
N PRO A 173 -2.09 33.07 26.53
CA PRO A 173 -1.24 34.28 26.60
C PRO A 173 0.19 34.01 27.07
N ALA A 174 0.41 33.03 27.96
CA ALA A 174 1.77 32.69 28.38
C ALA A 174 2.55 31.94 27.25
N VAL A 175 1.87 31.07 26.52
CA VAL A 175 2.46 30.41 25.33
C VAL A 175 2.74 31.43 24.24
N GLN A 176 1.83 32.41 24.02
CA GLN A 176 2.08 33.51 23.09
C GLN A 176 3.34 34.29 23.47
N GLU A 177 3.51 34.61 24.77
CA GLU A 177 4.75 35.29 25.25
C GLU A 177 6.02 34.46 24.95
N ALA A 178 5.95 33.13 25.04
CA ALA A 178 7.05 32.27 24.68
C ALA A 178 7.34 32.32 23.17
N VAL A 179 6.33 32.26 22.33
CA VAL A 179 6.47 32.40 20.88
C VAL A 179 7.02 33.78 20.52
N ASP A 180 6.46 34.86 21.09
CA ASP A 180 6.92 36.22 20.88
C ASP A 180 8.41 36.42 21.28
N ALA A 181 8.83 35.75 22.34
CA ALA A 181 10.22 35.81 22.78
C ALA A 181 11.20 35.23 21.75
N PHE A 182 10.81 34.16 21.05
CA PHE A 182 11.61 33.57 19.96
C PHE A 182 11.51 34.39 18.68
N VAL A 183 10.30 34.81 18.29
CA VAL A 183 10.07 35.65 17.10
C VAL A 183 10.85 36.95 17.15
N ASN A 184 10.95 37.56 18.33
CA ASN A 184 11.70 38.81 18.52
C ASN A 184 13.20 38.62 18.76
N ASN A 185 13.69 37.37 18.77
CA ASN A 185 15.12 37.08 18.86
C ASN A 185 15.84 37.45 17.56
N ALA A 186 17.04 37.98 17.63
CA ALA A 186 17.83 38.37 16.47
C ALA A 186 18.17 37.21 15.53
N ASN A 187 18.13 35.98 16.03
CA ASN A 187 18.42 34.77 15.28
C ASN A 187 17.17 34.08 14.72
N PHE A 188 15.98 34.66 14.80
CA PHE A 188 14.72 34.08 14.30
C PHE A 188 14.78 33.65 12.82
N TYR A 189 15.58 34.37 12.03
CA TYR A 189 15.78 34.09 10.60
C TYR A 189 17.13 33.45 10.28
N GLU A 190 17.77 32.81 11.27
CA GLU A 190 18.99 32.03 11.00
C GLU A 190 18.73 30.90 10.02
N ASN A 191 19.77 30.51 9.28
CA ASN A 191 19.72 29.46 8.29
C ASN A 191 20.66 28.30 8.67
N SER A 192 20.13 27.34 9.42
CA SER A 192 20.83 26.08 9.70
C SER A 192 19.83 24.97 10.07
N ASP A 193 20.19 23.71 9.84
CA ASP A 193 19.34 22.57 10.21
C ASP A 193 19.05 22.52 11.72
N PRO A 194 20.03 22.74 12.63
CA PRO A 194 19.71 22.75 14.05
C PRO A 194 18.75 23.88 14.45
N HIS A 195 18.85 25.05 13.82
CA HIS A 195 17.87 26.14 14.03
C HIS A 195 16.50 25.75 13.50
N GLY A 196 16.45 25.10 12.31
CA GLY A 196 15.21 24.65 11.67
C GLY A 196 14.41 23.71 12.56
N LYS A 197 15.05 22.85 13.37
CA LYS A 197 14.35 21.99 14.34
C LYS A 197 13.54 22.80 15.35
N VAL A 198 14.20 23.77 16.00
CA VAL A 198 13.51 24.66 16.98
C VAL A 198 12.44 25.50 16.30
N LEU A 199 12.76 26.09 15.16
CA LEU A 199 11.84 26.95 14.39
C LEU A 199 10.57 26.20 13.98
N SER A 200 10.70 24.92 13.61
CA SER A 200 9.55 24.07 13.27
C SER A 200 8.56 23.99 14.42
N GLU A 201 9.03 23.71 15.62
CA GLU A 201 8.16 23.61 16.79
C GLU A 201 7.54 24.96 17.17
N VAL A 202 8.29 26.04 17.02
CA VAL A 202 7.76 27.41 17.26
C VAL A 202 6.62 27.73 16.29
N ILE A 203 6.82 27.48 14.98
CA ILE A 203 5.82 27.81 13.95
C ILE A 203 4.55 26.95 14.14
N ILE A 204 4.68 25.65 14.39
CA ILE A 204 3.52 24.79 14.61
C ILE A 204 2.83 25.12 15.96
N THR A 205 3.56 25.58 16.97
CA THR A 205 2.95 26.07 18.21
C THR A 205 2.06 27.29 17.96
N MET A 206 2.39 28.18 17.00
CA MET A 206 1.52 29.29 16.61
C MET A 206 0.15 28.82 16.14
N ASP A 207 0.13 27.73 15.38
CA ASP A 207 -1.11 27.11 14.89
C ASP A 207 -1.86 26.40 16.02
N SER A 208 -1.19 25.48 16.70
CA SER A 208 -1.80 24.63 17.74
C SER A 208 -2.40 25.44 18.90
N ALA A 209 -1.81 26.59 19.26
CA ALA A 209 -2.31 27.47 20.28
C ALA A 209 -3.42 28.44 19.80
N GLY A 210 -3.90 28.31 18.56
CA GLY A 210 -4.95 29.18 18.01
C GLY A 210 -4.50 30.63 17.75
N LEU A 211 -3.20 30.85 17.51
CA LEU A 211 -2.61 32.19 17.37
C LEU A 211 -2.36 32.59 15.90
N GLN A 212 -2.97 31.93 14.94
CA GLN A 212 -2.76 32.15 13.50
C GLN A 212 -2.89 33.61 13.11
N HIS A 213 -3.92 34.31 13.64
CA HIS A 213 -4.18 35.70 13.38
C HIS A 213 -3.05 36.65 13.82
N ALA A 214 -2.32 36.30 14.88
CA ALA A 214 -1.27 37.15 15.47
C ALA A 214 0.04 37.13 14.66
N TYR A 215 0.30 36.05 13.90
CA TYR A 215 1.58 35.80 13.24
C TYR A 215 1.55 35.92 11.71
N LEU A 216 0.48 36.46 11.11
CA LEU A 216 0.43 36.71 9.64
C LEU A 216 1.59 37.63 9.14
N PRO A 217 2.08 38.62 9.91
CA PRO A 217 3.28 39.35 9.50
C PRO A 217 4.53 38.47 9.38
N GLN A 218 4.71 37.51 10.28
CA GLN A 218 5.85 36.55 10.26
C GLN A 218 5.73 35.57 9.10
N VAL A 219 4.52 35.09 8.82
CA VAL A 219 4.21 34.29 7.63
C VAL A 219 4.61 35.05 6.36
N THR A 220 4.17 36.32 6.22
CA THR A 220 4.51 37.17 5.07
C THR A 220 6.02 37.35 4.93
N GLU A 221 6.70 37.61 6.05
CA GLU A 221 8.14 37.85 6.06
C GLU A 221 8.93 36.57 5.67
N TRP A 222 8.54 35.39 6.19
CA TRP A 222 9.18 34.13 5.77
C TRP A 222 9.00 33.83 4.29
N LEU A 223 7.81 34.02 3.72
CA LEU A 223 7.56 33.87 2.29
C LEU A 223 8.43 34.83 1.45
N THR A 224 8.64 36.04 1.94
CA THR A 224 9.45 37.06 1.25
C THR A 224 10.94 36.78 1.34
N ARG A 225 11.42 36.26 2.49
CA ARG A 225 12.85 35.98 2.74
C ARG A 225 13.35 34.69 2.14
N TRP A 226 12.44 33.75 1.90
CA TRP A 226 12.82 32.44 1.41
C TRP A 226 13.71 32.53 0.16
N ASN A 227 14.78 31.77 0.15
CA ASN A 227 15.74 31.72 -0.96
C ASN A 227 16.43 30.36 -1.05
N ASP A 228 17.19 30.14 -2.13
CA ASP A 228 17.83 28.85 -2.43
C ASP A 228 18.86 28.41 -1.35
N GLN A 229 19.33 29.33 -0.50
CA GLN A 229 20.22 28.96 0.62
C GLN A 229 19.43 28.31 1.75
N TYR A 230 18.24 28.83 2.10
CA TYR A 230 17.34 28.17 3.03
C TYR A 230 16.88 26.80 2.52
N ALA A 231 16.59 26.70 1.21
CA ALA A 231 16.11 25.49 0.57
C ALA A 231 17.13 24.33 0.59
N GLN A 232 18.42 24.58 0.84
CA GLN A 232 19.42 23.52 0.98
C GLN A 232 19.27 22.73 2.28
N ASN A 233 18.73 23.33 3.33
CA ASN A 233 18.58 22.75 4.66
C ASN A 233 17.22 22.07 4.81
N TRP A 234 17.19 20.77 5.09
CA TRP A 234 15.95 20.00 5.20
C TRP A 234 15.04 20.53 6.32
N TYR A 235 15.60 20.76 7.50
CA TYR A 235 14.83 21.26 8.65
C TYR A 235 14.32 22.67 8.44
N MET A 236 15.00 23.50 7.65
CA MET A 236 14.50 24.81 7.26
C MET A 236 13.30 24.70 6.30
N ARG A 237 13.33 23.77 5.34
CA ARG A 237 12.17 23.50 4.48
C ARG A 237 10.98 23.04 5.32
N ASN A 238 11.20 22.13 6.25
CA ASN A 238 10.15 21.64 7.15
C ASN A 238 9.57 22.76 8.01
N ALA A 239 10.44 23.54 8.68
CA ALA A 239 10.01 24.62 9.54
C ALA A 239 9.20 25.69 8.81
N VAL A 240 9.74 26.22 7.69
CA VAL A 240 9.08 27.32 6.96
C VAL A 240 7.84 26.83 6.23
N ASN A 241 7.76 25.55 5.85
CA ASN A 241 6.51 24.97 5.34
C ASN A 241 5.36 25.06 6.36
N GLY A 242 5.65 25.08 7.66
CA GLY A 242 4.66 25.28 8.72
C GLY A 242 3.87 26.59 8.62
N VAL A 243 4.34 27.58 7.85
CA VAL A 243 3.56 28.82 7.61
C VAL A 243 2.26 28.52 6.85
N PHE A 244 2.24 27.52 6.00
CA PHE A 244 1.03 27.08 5.29
C PHE A 244 0.06 26.35 6.23
N THR A 245 0.56 25.67 7.26
CA THR A 245 -0.27 25.11 8.33
C THR A 245 -0.98 26.22 9.11
N ILE A 246 -0.29 27.33 9.42
CA ILE A 246 -0.91 28.50 10.05
C ILE A 246 -2.04 29.06 9.17
N LEU A 247 -1.84 29.18 7.87
CA LEU A 247 -2.86 29.68 6.94
C LEU A 247 -4.04 28.71 6.84
N PHE A 248 -3.76 27.44 6.77
CA PHE A 248 -4.77 26.38 6.74
C PHE A 248 -5.58 26.35 8.05
N GLY A 249 -4.92 26.28 9.22
CA GLY A 249 -5.56 26.26 10.54
C GLY A 249 -6.36 27.54 10.85
N GLY A 250 -5.97 28.67 10.26
CA GLY A 250 -6.66 29.94 10.40
C GLY A 250 -8.14 29.93 9.99
N GLN A 251 -8.56 28.97 9.14
CA GLN A 251 -9.95 28.84 8.70
C GLN A 251 -10.94 28.62 9.85
N TRP A 252 -10.48 28.10 10.98
CA TRP A 252 -11.30 27.83 12.17
C TRP A 252 -11.05 28.84 13.30
N ASN A 253 -10.27 29.88 13.03
CA ASN A 253 -9.96 30.95 14.01
C ASN A 253 -10.76 32.21 13.70
N ASP A 254 -11.71 32.54 14.56
CA ASP A 254 -12.59 33.71 14.38
C ASP A 254 -11.83 35.05 14.22
N GLN A 255 -10.70 35.19 14.89
CA GLN A 255 -9.88 36.41 14.80
C GLN A 255 -9.14 36.46 13.45
N TYR A 256 -8.68 35.33 12.96
CA TYR A 256 -8.09 35.22 11.63
C TYR A 256 -9.13 35.56 10.54
N LEU A 257 -10.34 34.99 10.64
CA LEU A 257 -11.43 35.26 9.68
C LEU A 257 -11.80 36.72 9.54
N GLN A 258 -11.66 37.50 10.62
CA GLN A 258 -11.97 38.95 10.60
C GLN A 258 -10.95 39.77 9.81
N ILE A 259 -9.72 39.26 9.65
CA ILE A 259 -8.62 40.07 9.10
C ILE A 259 -8.10 39.56 7.76
N ILE A 260 -8.21 38.23 7.47
CA ILE A 260 -7.53 37.60 6.36
C ILE A 260 -7.92 38.17 4.99
N GLY A 261 -9.17 38.50 4.77
CA GLY A 261 -9.65 39.11 3.52
C GLY A 261 -9.03 40.47 3.19
N ASN A 262 -8.36 41.11 4.16
CA ASN A 262 -7.70 42.41 3.99
C ASN A 262 -6.16 42.33 3.96
N GLN A 263 -5.57 41.11 3.93
CA GLN A 263 -4.13 40.91 3.95
C GLN A 263 -3.54 40.90 2.51
N ALA A 264 -3.56 42.06 1.84
CA ALA A 264 -3.10 42.18 0.46
C ALA A 264 -1.59 41.88 0.27
N GLU A 265 -0.75 42.28 1.27
CA GLU A 265 0.69 41.99 1.25
C GLU A 265 0.98 40.49 1.41
N LEU A 266 0.23 39.80 2.27
CA LEU A 266 0.30 38.34 2.39
C LEU A 266 -0.11 37.67 1.06
N ALA A 267 -1.23 38.07 0.48
CA ALA A 267 -1.68 37.54 -0.82
C ALA A 267 -0.63 37.77 -1.93
N LYS A 268 0.02 38.93 -1.91
CA LYS A 268 1.13 39.23 -2.83
C LYS A 268 2.32 38.32 -2.57
N ALA A 269 2.73 38.16 -1.32
CA ALA A 269 3.85 37.29 -0.93
C ALA A 269 3.61 35.80 -1.30
N LEU A 270 2.40 35.31 -1.07
CA LEU A 270 1.99 33.94 -1.49
C LEU A 270 2.09 33.78 -3.00
N GLY A 271 1.55 34.72 -3.76
CA GLY A 271 1.60 34.67 -5.23
C GLY A 271 3.02 34.78 -5.78
N ASP A 272 3.86 35.66 -5.22
CA ASP A 272 5.26 35.81 -5.62
C ASP A 272 6.07 34.56 -5.27
N PHE A 273 5.75 33.93 -4.12
CA PHE A 273 6.37 32.69 -3.69
C PHE A 273 5.96 31.51 -4.60
N ALA A 274 4.67 31.36 -4.91
CA ALA A 274 4.18 30.35 -5.83
C ALA A 274 4.77 30.46 -7.24
N LEU A 275 5.11 31.68 -7.67
CA LEU A 275 5.74 31.96 -8.98
C LEU A 275 7.26 31.86 -8.99
N ARG A 276 7.87 31.32 -7.94
CA ARG A 276 9.32 31.18 -7.79
C ARG A 276 9.85 30.03 -8.66
N GLU A 277 10.43 30.37 -9.82
CA GLU A 277 10.90 29.38 -10.79
C GLU A 277 12.07 28.52 -10.32
N SER A 278 12.93 29.03 -9.43
CA SER A 278 14.06 28.24 -8.91
C SER A 278 13.64 27.06 -8.04
N SER A 279 12.40 27.06 -7.55
CA SER A 279 11.86 25.95 -6.76
C SER A 279 11.20 24.85 -7.62
N ILE A 280 10.89 25.14 -8.90
CA ILE A 280 10.28 24.15 -9.81
C ILE A 280 11.29 23.04 -10.13
N GLY A 281 10.93 21.78 -9.80
CA GLY A 281 11.80 20.61 -9.89
C GLY A 281 12.89 20.56 -8.81
N ALA A 282 12.88 21.48 -7.83
CA ALA A 282 13.81 21.51 -6.71
C ALA A 282 13.22 20.88 -5.44
N SER A 283 14.04 20.69 -4.42
CA SER A 283 13.63 20.06 -3.15
C SER A 283 12.60 20.86 -2.32
N ASP A 284 12.30 22.10 -2.72
CA ASP A 284 11.31 22.96 -2.11
C ASP A 284 10.08 23.22 -3.03
N GLU A 285 9.89 22.43 -4.09
CA GLU A 285 8.74 22.54 -5.01
C GLU A 285 7.40 22.38 -4.27
N PHE A 286 7.32 21.48 -3.31
CA PHE A 286 6.12 21.29 -2.49
C PHE A 286 5.70 22.57 -1.74
N MET A 287 6.64 23.44 -1.38
CA MET A 287 6.34 24.71 -0.71
C MET A 287 5.69 25.72 -1.67
N VAL A 288 6.15 25.81 -2.91
CA VAL A 288 5.53 26.71 -3.91
C VAL A 288 4.16 26.20 -4.34
N ALA A 289 3.96 24.87 -4.34
CA ALA A 289 2.65 24.25 -4.53
C ALA A 289 1.70 24.60 -3.36
N ASN A 290 2.15 24.49 -2.11
CA ASN A 290 1.38 24.90 -0.93
C ASN A 290 1.02 26.39 -0.96
N ALA A 291 1.93 27.25 -1.44
CA ALA A 291 1.62 28.68 -1.60
C ALA A 291 0.52 28.91 -2.65
N GLY A 292 0.54 28.17 -3.75
CA GLY A 292 -0.52 28.19 -4.76
C GLY A 292 -1.87 27.76 -4.18
N ARG A 293 -1.88 26.66 -3.40
CA ARG A 293 -3.07 26.15 -2.70
C ARG A 293 -3.65 27.17 -1.73
N GLU A 294 -2.83 27.73 -0.85
CA GLU A 294 -3.31 28.72 0.12
C GLU A 294 -3.76 30.02 -0.54
N LEU A 295 -3.11 30.43 -1.63
CA LEU A 295 -3.59 31.57 -2.41
C LEU A 295 -4.97 31.28 -3.04
N GLY A 296 -5.19 30.09 -3.59
CA GLY A 296 -6.50 29.66 -4.09
C GLY A 296 -7.55 29.65 -2.97
N ARG A 297 -7.20 29.18 -1.77
CA ARG A 297 -8.08 29.19 -0.59
C ARG A 297 -8.50 30.60 -0.18
N LEU A 298 -7.66 31.63 -0.42
CA LEU A 298 -8.01 33.00 -0.13
C LEU A 298 -9.16 33.55 -1.00
N THR A 299 -9.53 32.91 -2.09
CA THR A 299 -10.65 33.32 -2.94
C THR A 299 -11.99 33.31 -2.22
N LYS A 300 -12.14 32.49 -1.16
CA LYS A 300 -13.38 32.47 -0.36
C LYS A 300 -13.60 33.71 0.49
N TYR A 301 -12.58 34.55 0.68
CA TYR A 301 -12.67 35.72 1.56
C TYR A 301 -12.84 37.01 0.77
N SER A 302 -13.83 37.79 1.12
CA SER A 302 -14.02 39.15 0.60
C SER A 302 -13.14 40.16 1.32
N GLY A 303 -12.64 41.19 0.61
CA GLY A 303 -11.84 42.26 1.21
C GLY A 303 -10.87 42.90 0.22
N SER A 304 -9.98 43.72 0.71
CA SER A 304 -9.00 44.44 -0.12
C SER A 304 -7.95 43.57 -0.76
N ALA A 305 -7.74 42.34 -0.27
CA ALA A 305 -6.82 41.34 -0.84
C ALA A 305 -7.36 40.67 -2.11
N ALA A 306 -8.68 40.61 -2.32
CA ALA A 306 -9.32 39.85 -3.41
C ALA A 306 -8.76 40.15 -4.81
N THR A 307 -8.49 41.43 -5.12
CA THR A 307 -7.90 41.80 -6.42
C THR A 307 -6.49 41.23 -6.60
N THR A 308 -5.67 41.27 -5.56
CA THR A 308 -4.31 40.73 -5.55
C THR A 308 -4.35 39.20 -5.69
N VAL A 309 -5.23 38.53 -4.95
CA VAL A 309 -5.44 37.06 -5.05
C VAL A 309 -5.80 36.66 -6.49
N SER A 310 -6.86 37.30 -7.05
CA SER A 310 -7.29 36.99 -8.42
C SER A 310 -6.18 37.24 -9.47
N SER A 311 -5.44 38.35 -9.34
CA SER A 311 -4.33 38.66 -10.26
C SER A 311 -3.23 37.59 -10.20
N LYS A 312 -2.81 37.21 -8.98
CA LYS A 312 -1.72 36.23 -8.79
C LYS A 312 -2.11 34.82 -9.22
N LEU A 313 -3.36 34.43 -9.03
CA LEU A 313 -3.85 33.13 -9.53
C LEU A 313 -3.85 33.09 -11.07
N LYS A 314 -4.28 34.17 -11.73
CA LYS A 314 -4.20 34.28 -13.20
C LYS A 314 -2.76 34.23 -13.70
N ASP A 315 -1.82 34.84 -12.97
CA ASP A 315 -0.38 34.73 -13.29
C ASP A 315 0.11 33.29 -13.16
N ILE A 316 -0.31 32.52 -12.12
CA ILE A 316 0.04 31.10 -11.92
C ILE A 316 -0.49 30.26 -13.10
N PHE A 317 -1.78 30.35 -13.42
CA PHE A 317 -2.39 29.59 -14.51
C PHE A 317 -1.87 29.96 -15.91
N ALA A 318 -1.38 31.16 -16.09
CA ALA A 318 -0.72 31.58 -17.33
C ALA A 318 0.73 31.15 -17.42
N ARG A 319 1.41 30.98 -16.28
CA ARG A 319 2.86 30.70 -16.21
C ARG A 319 3.18 29.22 -16.23
N TYR A 320 2.39 28.45 -15.57
CA TYR A 320 2.59 27.01 -15.37
C TYR A 320 1.61 26.18 -16.19
N GLU A 321 1.99 24.94 -16.44
CA GLU A 321 1.20 24.00 -17.21
C GLU A 321 0.43 23.06 -16.26
N MET A 322 -0.75 22.64 -16.64
CA MET A 322 -1.53 21.67 -15.88
C MET A 322 -0.85 20.30 -15.81
N TYR A 323 -0.07 19.95 -16.83
CA TYR A 323 0.75 18.77 -16.92
C TYR A 323 2.09 19.14 -17.57
N GLY A 324 3.16 19.16 -16.78
CA GLY A 324 4.49 19.61 -17.24
C GLY A 324 5.15 20.61 -16.29
N LYS A 325 5.68 21.72 -16.83
CA LYS A 325 6.43 22.67 -16.00
C LYS A 325 5.56 23.35 -14.96
N GLY A 326 5.86 23.11 -13.67
CA GLY A 326 5.18 23.74 -12.53
C GLY A 326 3.76 23.22 -12.29
N ASP A 327 3.45 22.05 -12.80
CA ASP A 327 2.15 21.37 -12.60
C ASP A 327 1.75 21.25 -11.14
N ALA A 328 2.69 20.95 -10.24
CA ALA A 328 2.41 20.90 -8.81
C ALA A 328 1.79 22.20 -8.26
N VAL A 329 2.28 23.34 -8.71
CA VAL A 329 1.74 24.67 -8.32
C VAL A 329 0.39 24.92 -8.99
N TRP A 330 0.30 24.62 -10.29
CA TRP A 330 -0.91 24.80 -11.07
C TRP A 330 -2.07 24.01 -10.49
N LEU A 331 -1.85 22.71 -10.21
CA LEU A 331 -2.85 21.80 -9.66
C LEU A 331 -3.27 22.20 -8.25
N ALA A 332 -2.30 22.49 -7.37
CA ALA A 332 -2.61 22.91 -6.01
C ALA A 332 -3.45 24.19 -5.94
N ALA A 333 -3.22 25.11 -6.86
CA ALA A 333 -4.04 26.33 -6.99
C ALA A 333 -5.43 26.01 -7.59
N ALA A 334 -5.47 25.15 -8.63
CA ALA A 334 -6.72 24.82 -9.33
C ALA A 334 -7.71 24.10 -8.42
N ASP A 335 -7.24 23.16 -7.63
CA ASP A 335 -8.00 22.43 -6.62
C ASP A 335 -8.82 23.38 -5.73
N THR A 336 -8.14 24.30 -5.05
CA THR A 336 -8.80 25.23 -4.13
C THR A 336 -9.64 26.28 -4.85
N VAL A 337 -9.23 26.72 -6.02
CA VAL A 337 -10.01 27.67 -6.85
C VAL A 337 -11.30 27.03 -7.36
N SER A 338 -11.27 25.79 -7.81
CA SER A 338 -12.46 25.07 -8.29
C SER A 338 -13.54 24.95 -7.23
N TYR A 339 -13.12 24.83 -5.98
CA TYR A 339 -14.05 24.71 -4.86
C TYR A 339 -14.57 26.04 -4.32
N TYR A 340 -13.70 27.07 -4.22
CA TYR A 340 -14.04 28.32 -3.53
C TYR A 340 -14.42 29.47 -4.47
N ALA A 341 -14.18 29.33 -5.78
CA ALA A 341 -14.44 30.39 -6.76
C ALA A 341 -15.08 29.84 -8.04
N GLU A 342 -15.53 30.75 -8.89
CA GLU A 342 -16.05 30.38 -10.20
C GLU A 342 -14.90 30.00 -11.14
N CYS A 343 -14.77 28.73 -11.50
CA CYS A 343 -13.71 28.21 -12.36
C CYS A 343 -13.56 28.95 -13.69
N SER A 344 -14.67 29.49 -14.22
CA SER A 344 -14.71 30.24 -15.48
C SER A 344 -13.92 31.55 -15.45
N GLU A 345 -13.76 32.16 -14.25
CA GLU A 345 -12.96 33.38 -14.07
C GLU A 345 -11.47 33.14 -14.31
N TYR A 346 -11.02 31.90 -14.15
CA TYR A 346 -9.64 31.47 -14.23
C TYR A 346 -9.36 30.60 -15.45
N GLY A 347 -10.40 30.17 -16.17
CA GLY A 347 -10.27 29.32 -17.36
C GLY A 347 -9.93 27.86 -17.06
N ILE A 348 -10.21 27.38 -15.85
CA ILE A 348 -9.81 26.05 -15.33
C ILE A 348 -10.97 25.07 -15.23
N CYS A 349 -12.17 25.40 -15.74
CA CYS A 349 -13.30 24.49 -15.66
C CYS A 349 -13.02 23.15 -16.32
N ASP A 350 -13.51 22.07 -15.71
CA ASP A 350 -13.32 20.68 -16.14
C ASP A 350 -11.82 20.29 -16.27
N PHE A 351 -10.97 20.89 -15.43
CA PHE A 351 -9.53 20.61 -15.51
C PHE A 351 -9.23 19.16 -15.14
N GLU A 352 -9.96 18.55 -14.23
CA GLU A 352 -9.82 17.17 -13.78
C GLU A 352 -9.94 16.20 -14.97
N THR A 353 -11.00 16.37 -15.79
CA THR A 353 -11.21 15.55 -17.00
C THR A 353 -10.09 15.76 -18.04
N LYS A 354 -9.65 17.00 -18.22
CA LYS A 354 -8.54 17.33 -19.12
C LYS A 354 -7.22 16.76 -18.63
N LEU A 355 -6.96 16.90 -17.34
CA LEU A 355 -5.77 16.35 -16.67
C LEU A 355 -5.73 14.84 -16.82
N LYS A 356 -6.84 14.14 -16.53
CA LYS A 356 -6.95 12.70 -16.72
C LYS A 356 -6.56 12.27 -18.13
N GLY A 357 -7.06 12.98 -19.15
CA GLY A 357 -6.72 12.68 -20.55
C GLY A 357 -5.29 12.98 -20.94
N LEU A 358 -4.61 13.91 -20.27
CA LEU A 358 -3.19 14.23 -20.49
C LEU A 358 -2.27 13.23 -19.78
N VAL A 359 -2.54 12.94 -18.51
CA VAL A 359 -1.72 12.07 -17.67
C VAL A 359 -1.92 10.62 -18.07
N LEU A 360 -3.16 10.13 -18.05
CA LEU A 360 -3.49 8.74 -18.39
C LEU A 360 -3.83 8.64 -19.89
N SER A 361 -2.86 8.97 -20.73
CA SER A 361 -3.05 9.15 -22.18
C SER A 361 -3.10 7.83 -22.96
N GLN A 362 -2.62 6.75 -22.39
CA GLN A 362 -2.61 5.43 -23.02
C GLN A 362 -3.86 4.65 -22.61
N THR A 363 -4.37 3.86 -23.53
CA THR A 363 -5.53 2.97 -23.27
C THR A 363 -5.19 1.57 -23.77
N TYR A 364 -5.37 0.58 -22.91
CA TYR A 364 -5.21 -0.83 -23.25
C TYR A 364 -6.40 -1.64 -22.77
N THR A 365 -6.91 -2.54 -23.60
CA THR A 365 -8.04 -3.41 -23.26
C THR A 365 -7.55 -4.81 -22.99
N CYS A 366 -7.60 -5.24 -21.74
CA CYS A 366 -7.25 -6.60 -21.33
C CYS A 366 -8.31 -7.61 -21.77
N SER A 367 -9.56 -7.28 -21.54
CA SER A 367 -10.73 -8.12 -21.81
C SER A 367 -11.94 -7.22 -22.07
N PRO A 368 -13.11 -7.76 -22.43
CA PRO A 368 -14.33 -6.97 -22.48
C PRO A 368 -14.70 -6.30 -21.16
N THR A 369 -14.23 -6.83 -20.03
CA THR A 369 -14.57 -6.39 -18.68
C THR A 369 -13.46 -5.58 -18.01
N ILE A 370 -12.25 -5.50 -18.58
CA ILE A 370 -11.09 -4.82 -17.98
C ILE A 370 -10.43 -3.89 -18.99
N ARG A 371 -10.33 -2.63 -18.65
CA ARG A 371 -9.60 -1.62 -19.42
C ARG A 371 -8.58 -0.91 -18.55
N ILE A 372 -7.35 -0.77 -19.04
CA ILE A 372 -6.29 0.01 -18.40
C ILE A 372 -6.19 1.38 -19.08
N LEU A 373 -6.15 2.43 -18.27
CA LEU A 373 -5.62 3.73 -18.62
C LEU A 373 -4.27 3.90 -17.94
N SER A 374 -3.24 4.28 -18.66
CA SER A 374 -1.90 4.41 -18.08
C SER A 374 -1.17 5.66 -18.57
N GLN A 375 -0.17 6.07 -17.78
CA GLN A 375 0.65 7.23 -18.10
C GLN A 375 1.72 6.88 -19.12
N ASN A 376 2.54 5.86 -18.87
CA ASN A 376 3.70 5.53 -19.71
C ASN A 376 4.06 4.03 -19.70
N MET A 377 3.07 3.15 -19.69
CA MET A 377 3.33 1.71 -19.75
C MET A 377 3.71 1.27 -21.17
N THR A 378 4.66 0.33 -21.28
CA THR A 378 4.93 -0.39 -22.51
C THR A 378 3.84 -1.41 -22.81
N GLN A 379 3.82 -1.95 -24.01
CA GLN A 379 2.87 -3.00 -24.37
C GLN A 379 3.08 -4.27 -23.53
N GLU A 380 4.34 -4.62 -23.27
CA GLU A 380 4.70 -5.78 -22.45
C GLU A 380 4.21 -5.61 -21.01
N GLN A 381 4.31 -4.43 -20.44
CA GLN A 381 3.82 -4.10 -19.10
C GLN A 381 2.29 -4.19 -19.01
N HIS A 382 1.57 -3.69 -20.02
CA HIS A 382 0.11 -3.88 -20.09
C HIS A 382 -0.27 -5.36 -20.13
N VAL A 383 0.44 -6.14 -20.95
CA VAL A 383 0.20 -7.60 -21.04
C VAL A 383 0.45 -8.28 -19.70
N ALA A 384 1.52 -7.92 -19.01
CA ALA A 384 1.84 -8.48 -17.69
C ALA A 384 0.73 -8.17 -16.65
N ALA A 385 0.30 -6.91 -16.57
CA ALA A 385 -0.78 -6.51 -15.67
C ALA A 385 -2.11 -7.22 -16.00
N CYS A 386 -2.47 -7.31 -17.28
CA CYS A 386 -3.66 -8.06 -17.71
C CYS A 386 -3.59 -9.54 -17.34
N SER A 387 -2.41 -10.14 -17.45
CA SER A 387 -2.21 -11.55 -17.15
C SER A 387 -2.35 -11.86 -15.67
N LYS A 388 -1.83 -10.98 -14.81
CA LYS A 388 -1.99 -11.10 -13.36
C LYS A 388 -3.47 -11.02 -12.99
N MET A 389 -4.18 -9.98 -13.43
CA MET A 389 -5.63 -9.86 -13.16
C MET A 389 -6.42 -11.04 -13.69
N GLY A 390 -6.09 -11.57 -14.87
CA GLY A 390 -6.75 -12.74 -15.43
C GLY A 390 -6.51 -14.03 -14.62
N TYR A 391 -5.34 -14.19 -14.02
CA TYR A 391 -5.05 -15.27 -13.08
C TYR A 391 -5.88 -15.13 -11.81
N GLU A 392 -5.87 -13.95 -11.19
CA GLU A 392 -6.62 -13.66 -9.97
C GLU A 392 -8.13 -13.87 -10.17
N GLU A 393 -8.69 -13.40 -11.29
CA GLU A 393 -10.11 -13.60 -11.63
C GLU A 393 -10.46 -15.10 -11.68
N GLY A 394 -9.63 -15.88 -12.36
CA GLY A 394 -9.83 -17.34 -12.46
C GLY A 394 -9.73 -18.02 -11.08
N TYR A 395 -8.73 -17.66 -10.29
CA TYR A 395 -8.52 -18.23 -8.96
C TYR A 395 -9.63 -17.80 -7.98
N PHE A 396 -10.07 -16.55 -8.02
CA PHE A 396 -11.19 -16.03 -7.23
C PHE A 396 -12.48 -16.82 -7.53
N HIS A 397 -12.88 -16.89 -8.79
CA HIS A 397 -14.11 -17.59 -9.19
C HIS A 397 -14.08 -19.07 -8.84
N GLN A 398 -12.91 -19.72 -8.96
CA GLN A 398 -12.73 -21.10 -8.53
C GLN A 398 -12.83 -21.23 -7.01
N SER A 399 -12.17 -20.35 -6.27
CA SER A 399 -12.10 -20.43 -4.80
C SER A 399 -13.44 -20.15 -4.14
N LEU A 400 -14.23 -19.20 -4.67
CA LEU A 400 -15.50 -18.76 -4.10
C LEU A 400 -16.74 -19.34 -4.80
N GLU A 401 -16.54 -20.16 -5.80
CA GLU A 401 -17.64 -20.87 -6.52
C GLU A 401 -18.74 -19.90 -7.00
N THR A 402 -18.36 -18.72 -7.48
CA THR A 402 -19.29 -17.66 -7.88
C THR A 402 -20.13 -18.01 -9.11
N GLY A 403 -19.67 -18.99 -9.92
CA GLY A 403 -20.27 -19.30 -11.23
C GLY A 403 -20.22 -18.12 -12.21
N GLU A 404 -19.33 -17.13 -11.96
CA GLU A 404 -19.21 -15.91 -12.75
C GLU A 404 -20.52 -15.10 -12.81
N GLN A 405 -21.39 -15.23 -11.81
CA GLN A 405 -22.67 -14.53 -11.75
C GLN A 405 -22.57 -13.38 -10.75
N PRO A 406 -22.64 -12.11 -11.20
CA PRO A 406 -22.69 -10.97 -10.31
C PRO A 406 -23.90 -11.02 -9.35
N VAL A 407 -23.79 -10.34 -8.22
CA VAL A 407 -24.93 -10.11 -7.32
C VAL A 407 -26.05 -9.36 -8.05
N ALA A 408 -27.29 -9.55 -7.60
CA ALA A 408 -28.48 -9.20 -8.40
C ALA A 408 -28.61 -7.70 -8.73
N ASP A 409 -27.99 -6.83 -7.97
CA ASP A 409 -28.02 -5.38 -8.12
C ASP A 409 -26.70 -4.78 -8.65
N ASP A 410 -25.71 -5.60 -9.00
CA ASP A 410 -24.51 -5.12 -9.68
C ASP A 410 -24.76 -4.99 -11.20
N HIS A 411 -24.71 -3.74 -11.67
CA HIS A 411 -24.84 -3.39 -13.09
C HIS A 411 -23.50 -3.00 -13.74
N ASN A 412 -22.37 -3.20 -13.03
CA ASN A 412 -21.04 -2.96 -13.58
C ASN A 412 -20.79 -3.87 -14.79
N THR A 413 -20.23 -3.31 -15.84
CA THR A 413 -19.88 -4.06 -17.05
C THR A 413 -18.38 -4.08 -17.33
N GLN A 414 -17.64 -3.17 -16.69
CA GLN A 414 -16.22 -3.01 -16.95
C GLN A 414 -15.55 -2.36 -15.73
N LEU A 415 -14.37 -2.85 -15.35
CA LEU A 415 -13.43 -2.19 -14.46
C LEU A 415 -12.50 -1.29 -15.27
N GLN A 416 -12.24 -0.08 -14.79
CA GLN A 416 -11.18 0.77 -15.31
C GLN A 416 -10.01 0.83 -14.32
N VAL A 417 -8.87 0.32 -14.75
CA VAL A 417 -7.61 0.37 -14.00
C VAL A 417 -6.84 1.59 -14.46
N ASN A 418 -6.41 2.44 -13.53
CA ASN A 418 -5.71 3.69 -13.80
C ASN A 418 -4.32 3.63 -13.18
N ILE A 419 -3.25 3.58 -14.03
CA ILE A 419 -1.89 3.32 -13.58
C ILE A 419 -1.00 4.52 -13.88
N PHE A 420 -0.47 5.11 -12.82
CA PHE A 420 0.52 6.19 -12.88
C PHE A 420 1.93 5.63 -13.00
N ASP A 421 2.86 6.41 -13.56
CA ASP A 421 4.24 5.99 -13.84
C ASP A 421 5.10 5.79 -12.56
N SER A 422 4.68 6.39 -11.46
CA SER A 422 5.38 6.31 -10.16
C SER A 422 4.49 6.71 -8.99
N SER A 423 4.94 6.40 -7.77
CA SER A 423 4.29 6.89 -6.56
C SER A 423 4.30 8.43 -6.47
N ASP A 424 5.29 9.08 -7.07
CA ASP A 424 5.38 10.53 -7.12
C ASP A 424 4.31 11.14 -8.03
N ASP A 425 4.08 10.52 -9.20
CA ASP A 425 3.04 10.94 -10.13
C ASP A 425 1.64 10.60 -9.61
N TYR A 426 1.48 9.45 -8.97
CA TYR A 426 0.27 9.11 -8.23
C TYR A 426 -0.04 10.17 -7.17
N GLY A 427 0.93 10.51 -6.31
CA GLY A 427 0.77 11.53 -5.28
C GLY A 427 0.46 12.93 -5.81
N LYS A 428 0.90 13.23 -7.04
CA LYS A 428 0.69 14.53 -7.68
C LYS A 428 -0.65 14.63 -8.42
N TYR A 429 -1.03 13.57 -9.15
CA TYR A 429 -2.13 13.66 -10.12
C TYR A 429 -3.38 12.90 -9.72
N ALA A 430 -3.27 11.83 -8.92
CA ALA A 430 -4.44 11.02 -8.61
C ALA A 430 -5.45 11.75 -7.73
N GLY A 431 -5.00 12.54 -6.75
CA GLY A 431 -5.88 13.39 -5.94
C GLY A 431 -6.76 14.31 -6.81
N PRO A 432 -6.17 15.20 -7.63
CA PRO A 432 -6.95 16.07 -8.51
C PRO A 432 -7.82 15.37 -9.55
N ILE A 433 -7.44 14.18 -10.03
CA ILE A 433 -8.20 13.45 -11.06
C ILE A 433 -9.39 12.68 -10.48
N PHE A 434 -9.22 12.08 -9.29
CA PHE A 434 -10.19 11.13 -8.73
C PHE A 434 -10.79 11.60 -7.40
N ASP A 435 -10.38 12.76 -6.89
CA ASP A 435 -10.79 13.31 -5.58
C ASP A 435 -10.50 12.34 -4.42
N ILE A 436 -9.27 11.81 -4.38
CA ILE A 436 -8.82 10.84 -3.40
C ILE A 436 -7.62 11.32 -2.61
N SER A 437 -7.44 10.76 -1.41
CA SER A 437 -6.17 10.86 -0.68
C SER A 437 -5.11 9.98 -1.36
N THR A 438 -3.87 10.44 -1.43
CA THR A 438 -2.76 9.75 -2.10
C THR A 438 -1.65 9.35 -1.13
N ASN A 439 -1.95 9.27 0.16
CA ASN A 439 -1.03 8.77 1.20
C ASN A 439 -1.04 7.23 1.33
N ASN A 440 -1.66 6.55 0.40
CA ASN A 440 -1.83 5.09 0.32
C ASN A 440 -1.08 4.50 -0.89
N GLY A 441 -1.10 3.17 -1.00
CA GLY A 441 -0.45 2.45 -2.09
C GLY A 441 -1.30 2.27 -3.36
N GLY A 442 -2.57 2.64 -3.31
CA GLY A 442 -3.56 2.47 -4.38
C GLY A 442 -4.95 2.51 -3.77
N MET A 443 -5.98 2.56 -4.62
CA MET A 443 -7.35 2.64 -4.12
C MET A 443 -8.35 2.07 -5.13
N TYR A 444 -9.27 1.25 -4.63
CA TYR A 444 -10.44 0.83 -5.37
C TYR A 444 -11.61 1.80 -5.11
N LEU A 445 -12.17 2.34 -6.17
CA LEU A 445 -13.31 3.25 -6.15
C LEU A 445 -14.51 2.56 -6.79
N GLU A 446 -15.40 2.03 -5.97
CA GLU A 446 -16.54 1.24 -6.44
C GLU A 446 -17.58 2.08 -7.19
N GLY A 447 -17.82 3.31 -6.74
CA GLY A 447 -18.93 4.12 -7.19
C GLY A 447 -20.26 3.56 -6.65
N ASP A 448 -21.28 3.50 -7.51
CA ASP A 448 -22.60 2.93 -7.16
C ASP A 448 -22.93 1.78 -8.12
N PRO A 449 -22.65 0.53 -7.73
CA PRO A 449 -22.86 -0.63 -8.60
C PRO A 449 -24.32 -0.84 -9.00
N SER A 450 -25.28 -0.33 -8.23
CA SER A 450 -26.71 -0.42 -8.53
C SER A 450 -27.13 0.48 -9.70
N LYS A 451 -26.29 1.40 -10.14
CA LYS A 451 -26.59 2.34 -11.24
C LYS A 451 -26.07 1.80 -12.58
N PRO A 452 -26.94 1.63 -13.59
CA PRO A 452 -26.50 1.32 -14.94
C PRO A 452 -25.52 2.37 -15.47
N GLY A 453 -24.37 1.90 -15.94
CA GLY A 453 -23.30 2.78 -16.46
C GLY A 453 -22.26 3.20 -15.42
N ASN A 454 -22.38 2.72 -14.19
CA ASN A 454 -21.29 2.82 -13.23
C ASN A 454 -20.04 2.10 -13.78
N ILE A 455 -18.89 2.71 -13.62
CA ILE A 455 -17.60 2.13 -13.99
C ILE A 455 -16.71 2.26 -12.76
N PRO A 456 -16.49 1.18 -12.01
CA PRO A 456 -15.55 1.19 -10.91
C PRO A 456 -14.14 1.47 -11.42
N ASN A 457 -13.36 2.14 -10.59
CA ASN A 457 -11.97 2.49 -10.89
C ASN A 457 -11.04 1.86 -9.85
N PHE A 458 -9.98 1.24 -10.32
CA PHE A 458 -8.81 0.97 -9.51
C PHE A 458 -7.72 1.98 -9.88
N VAL A 459 -7.12 2.63 -8.90
CA VAL A 459 -6.12 3.68 -9.10
C VAL A 459 -4.83 3.27 -8.39
N ALA A 460 -3.73 3.14 -9.14
CA ALA A 460 -2.44 2.68 -8.64
C ALA A 460 -1.26 3.28 -9.42
N TYR A 461 -0.05 2.83 -9.10
CA TYR A 461 1.17 3.28 -9.76
C TYR A 461 2.16 2.14 -10.00
N GLU A 462 3.09 2.36 -10.94
CA GLU A 462 4.20 1.45 -11.20
C GLU A 462 5.26 1.59 -10.11
N ALA A 463 5.57 0.48 -9.44
CA ALA A 463 6.56 0.43 -8.37
C ALA A 463 7.83 -0.30 -8.84
N SER A 464 8.51 0.28 -9.80
CA SER A 464 9.71 -0.30 -10.46
C SER A 464 10.89 -0.58 -9.52
N TYR A 465 10.88 -0.01 -8.30
CA TYR A 465 11.89 -0.24 -7.28
C TYR A 465 11.66 -1.55 -6.49
N ALA A 466 10.45 -2.08 -6.48
CA ALA A 466 10.08 -3.23 -5.67
C ALA A 466 10.48 -4.57 -6.34
N ASN A 467 10.58 -4.59 -7.67
CA ASN A 467 10.94 -5.77 -8.44
C ASN A 467 11.68 -5.33 -9.71
N PRO A 468 12.77 -6.02 -10.14
CA PRO A 468 13.38 -5.79 -11.45
C PRO A 468 12.40 -6.03 -12.62
N ASP A 469 11.37 -6.87 -12.40
CA ASP A 469 10.25 -7.03 -13.32
C ASP A 469 9.19 -5.94 -13.08
N HIS A 470 8.40 -5.64 -14.11
CA HIS A 470 7.32 -4.66 -14.02
C HIS A 470 6.33 -5.03 -12.90
N PHE A 471 6.08 -4.08 -12.01
CA PHE A 471 5.21 -4.25 -10.86
C PHE A 471 4.25 -3.05 -10.73
N VAL A 472 2.96 -3.30 -10.72
CA VAL A 472 1.93 -2.33 -10.36
C VAL A 472 1.57 -2.56 -8.90
N TRP A 473 1.66 -1.50 -8.10
CA TRP A 473 1.44 -1.60 -6.66
C TRP A 473 0.02 -2.06 -6.35
N ASN A 474 -0.12 -3.04 -5.48
CA ASN A 474 -1.39 -3.64 -5.02
C ASN A 474 -2.34 -4.14 -6.11
N LEU A 475 -1.87 -4.40 -7.31
CA LEU A 475 -2.73 -4.76 -8.43
C LEU A 475 -3.65 -5.94 -8.10
N GLU A 476 -3.07 -7.00 -7.56
CA GLU A 476 -3.78 -8.22 -7.23
C GLU A 476 -4.80 -7.99 -6.10
N HIS A 477 -4.38 -7.34 -5.03
CA HIS A 477 -5.23 -7.05 -3.87
C HIS A 477 -6.46 -6.20 -4.23
N GLU A 478 -6.26 -5.08 -4.89
CA GLU A 478 -7.35 -4.16 -5.27
C GLU A 478 -8.27 -4.77 -6.35
N TYR A 479 -7.71 -5.63 -7.19
CA TYR A 479 -8.53 -6.34 -8.16
C TYR A 479 -9.49 -7.31 -7.48
N VAL A 480 -9.07 -7.94 -6.39
CA VAL A 480 -9.94 -8.81 -5.59
C VAL A 480 -11.06 -8.02 -4.92
N HIS A 481 -10.83 -6.77 -4.47
CA HIS A 481 -11.94 -5.94 -4.00
C HIS A 481 -13.02 -5.72 -5.07
N TYR A 482 -12.61 -5.45 -6.32
CA TYR A 482 -13.59 -5.39 -7.40
C TYR A 482 -14.38 -6.69 -7.58
N LEU A 483 -13.70 -7.83 -7.48
CA LEU A 483 -14.37 -9.13 -7.62
C LEU A 483 -15.28 -9.43 -6.42
N ASP A 484 -14.82 -9.18 -5.19
CA ASP A 484 -15.61 -9.40 -3.95
C ASP A 484 -16.87 -8.52 -3.94
N GLY A 485 -16.72 -7.20 -4.19
CA GLY A 485 -17.87 -6.30 -4.27
C GLY A 485 -18.90 -6.73 -5.32
N ARG A 486 -18.43 -7.20 -6.48
CA ARG A 486 -19.28 -7.58 -7.62
C ARG A 486 -19.96 -8.93 -7.46
N PHE A 487 -19.26 -9.94 -6.87
CA PHE A 487 -19.73 -11.32 -6.89
C PHE A 487 -20.19 -11.83 -5.53
N ASP A 488 -19.80 -11.19 -4.43
CA ASP A 488 -20.03 -11.68 -3.08
C ASP A 488 -20.79 -10.73 -2.16
N LEU A 489 -20.83 -9.41 -2.46
CA LEU A 489 -21.45 -8.41 -1.61
C LEU A 489 -22.65 -7.74 -2.30
N TYR A 490 -23.86 -8.13 -1.92
CA TYR A 490 -25.08 -7.45 -2.40
C TYR A 490 -25.07 -5.98 -2.00
N GLY A 491 -25.18 -5.09 -2.99
CA GLY A 491 -25.09 -3.63 -2.81
C GLY A 491 -23.67 -3.10 -2.75
N GLY A 492 -22.66 -3.95 -3.00
CA GLY A 492 -21.25 -3.57 -2.88
C GLY A 492 -20.84 -3.23 -1.45
N PHE A 493 -19.73 -2.53 -1.29
CA PHE A 493 -19.17 -2.17 0.03
C PHE A 493 -19.98 -1.12 0.80
N GLY A 494 -20.87 -0.40 0.15
CA GLY A 494 -21.71 0.64 0.76
C GLY A 494 -22.96 0.13 1.49
N HIS A 495 -23.34 -1.12 1.31
CA HIS A 495 -24.59 -1.67 1.81
C HIS A 495 -24.49 -2.61 3.02
N PRO A 496 -23.37 -3.23 3.37
CA PRO A 496 -23.30 -4.06 4.55
C PRO A 496 -23.75 -3.29 5.80
N THR A 497 -24.76 -3.82 6.51
CA THR A 497 -25.20 -3.25 7.79
C THR A 497 -24.44 -3.84 8.97
N GLU A 498 -23.57 -4.81 8.70
CA GLU A 498 -22.72 -5.50 9.65
C GLU A 498 -21.24 -5.32 9.24
N LYS A 499 -20.32 -5.63 10.15
CA LYS A 499 -18.90 -5.48 9.92
C LYS A 499 -18.40 -6.57 8.98
N VAL A 500 -17.78 -6.16 7.87
CA VAL A 500 -17.25 -7.04 6.81
C VAL A 500 -15.77 -6.84 6.53
N VAL A 501 -15.09 -5.88 7.21
CA VAL A 501 -13.69 -5.53 6.94
C VAL A 501 -12.77 -6.74 7.05
N TRP A 502 -12.94 -7.59 8.07
CA TRP A 502 -12.15 -8.81 8.22
C TRP A 502 -12.24 -9.74 7.00
N TRP A 503 -13.43 -9.77 6.35
CA TRP A 503 -13.65 -10.57 5.15
C TRP A 503 -13.06 -9.87 3.93
N SER A 504 -13.43 -8.61 3.69
CA SER A 504 -13.02 -7.87 2.49
C SER A 504 -11.49 -7.77 2.37
N GLU A 505 -10.81 -7.39 3.45
CA GLU A 505 -9.36 -7.32 3.45
C GLU A 505 -8.73 -8.72 3.52
N GLY A 506 -9.31 -9.60 4.31
CA GLY A 506 -8.83 -10.97 4.45
C GLY A 506 -8.91 -11.77 3.16
N ILE A 507 -9.98 -11.63 2.37
CA ILE A 507 -10.11 -12.34 1.09
C ILE A 507 -9.20 -11.72 0.03
N ALA A 508 -9.02 -10.40 0.02
CA ALA A 508 -8.10 -9.73 -0.88
C ALA A 508 -6.66 -10.21 -0.62
N GLU A 509 -6.22 -10.23 0.64
CA GLU A 509 -4.93 -10.78 1.02
C GLU A 509 -4.79 -12.28 0.72
N TYR A 510 -5.86 -13.08 0.95
CA TYR A 510 -5.80 -14.52 0.74
C TYR A 510 -5.72 -14.90 -0.75
N ILE A 511 -6.50 -14.26 -1.60
CA ILE A 511 -6.46 -14.52 -3.04
C ILE A 511 -5.14 -14.04 -3.64
N ALA A 512 -4.68 -12.84 -3.28
CA ALA A 512 -3.45 -12.26 -3.81
C ALA A 512 -2.16 -12.98 -3.36
N ASN A 513 -2.14 -13.54 -2.13
CA ASN A 513 -0.95 -14.18 -1.58
C ASN A 513 -1.09 -15.71 -1.42
N GLU A 514 -2.26 -16.27 -1.64
CA GLU A 514 -2.59 -17.68 -1.41
C GLU A 514 -2.18 -18.12 0.01
N LYS A 515 -1.12 -18.95 0.14
CA LYS A 515 -0.60 -19.41 1.43
C LYS A 515 0.68 -18.73 1.87
N ASP A 516 1.21 -17.82 1.07
CA ASP A 516 2.55 -17.24 1.23
C ASP A 516 2.56 -15.82 1.83
N ASN A 517 1.60 -15.47 2.68
CA ASN A 517 1.61 -14.19 3.38
C ASN A 517 2.52 -14.26 4.62
N GLN A 518 3.83 -14.05 4.40
CA GLN A 518 4.84 -14.11 5.46
C GLN A 518 4.60 -13.08 6.56
N ALA A 519 4.14 -11.88 6.22
CA ALA A 519 3.85 -10.83 7.19
C ALA A 519 2.74 -11.24 8.18
N ALA A 520 1.72 -11.95 7.70
CA ALA A 520 0.67 -12.49 8.55
C ALA A 520 1.20 -13.61 9.48
N LEU A 521 2.09 -14.47 8.97
CA LEU A 521 2.73 -15.51 9.78
C LEU A 521 3.63 -14.91 10.87
N ASP A 522 4.37 -13.86 10.55
CA ASP A 522 5.24 -13.17 11.51
C ASP A 522 4.42 -12.56 12.66
N THR A 523 3.24 -12.02 12.39
CA THR A 523 2.33 -11.47 13.40
C THR A 523 1.94 -12.49 14.47
N ILE A 524 1.72 -13.76 14.08
CA ILE A 524 1.44 -14.83 15.03
C ILE A 524 2.69 -15.17 15.85
N ARG A 525 3.87 -15.15 15.24
CA ARG A 525 5.16 -15.46 15.91
C ARG A 525 5.51 -14.44 16.97
N ASP A 526 5.19 -13.17 16.76
CA ASP A 526 5.44 -12.09 17.72
C ASP A 526 4.56 -12.19 19.00
N GLY A 527 3.67 -13.18 19.06
CA GLY A 527 2.84 -13.47 20.22
C GLY A 527 1.61 -12.58 20.36
N SER A 528 1.32 -11.73 19.39
CA SER A 528 0.02 -11.06 19.29
C SER A 528 -1.05 -12.09 18.95
N THR A 529 -2.16 -12.09 19.68
CA THR A 529 -3.26 -13.03 19.42
C THR A 529 -4.59 -12.30 19.47
N TYR A 530 -5.37 -12.41 18.40
CA TYR A 530 -6.78 -12.03 18.38
C TYR A 530 -7.65 -13.27 18.28
N THR A 531 -8.75 -13.26 18.99
CA THR A 531 -9.79 -14.28 18.84
C THR A 531 -10.57 -14.07 17.54
N LEU A 532 -11.18 -15.13 17.00
CA LEU A 532 -12.08 -14.98 15.84
C LEU A 532 -13.17 -13.92 16.09
N SER A 533 -13.69 -13.87 17.32
CA SER A 533 -14.70 -12.85 17.68
C SER A 533 -14.14 -11.43 17.54
N GLU A 534 -12.91 -11.18 17.94
CA GLU A 534 -12.27 -9.88 17.81
C GLU A 534 -11.95 -9.55 16.35
N VAL A 535 -11.48 -10.52 15.58
CA VAL A 535 -11.22 -10.35 14.14
C VAL A 535 -12.51 -10.00 13.39
N PHE A 536 -13.62 -10.69 13.66
CA PHE A 536 -14.91 -10.43 13.03
C PHE A 536 -15.53 -9.06 13.38
N GLU A 537 -15.04 -8.41 14.42
CA GLU A 537 -15.45 -7.07 14.83
C GLU A 537 -14.53 -5.96 14.30
N THR A 538 -13.58 -6.29 13.42
CA THR A 538 -12.63 -5.33 12.83
C THR A 538 -13.35 -4.28 11.97
N THR A 539 -12.88 -3.04 12.08
CA THR A 539 -13.27 -1.88 11.26
C THR A 539 -12.01 -1.14 10.87
N TYR A 540 -12.08 -0.22 9.91
CA TYR A 540 -10.92 0.61 9.55
C TYR A 540 -10.55 1.61 10.67
N ASP A 541 -11.55 2.13 11.38
CA ASP A 541 -11.32 3.10 12.44
C ASP A 541 -10.88 2.42 13.75
N GLY A 542 -9.74 2.86 14.28
CA GLY A 542 -9.27 2.49 15.62
C GLY A 542 -8.52 1.16 15.70
N PHE A 543 -8.19 0.54 14.58
CA PHE A 543 -7.41 -0.68 14.52
C PHE A 543 -6.17 -0.50 13.64
N ASP A 544 -5.13 -1.28 13.94
CA ASP A 544 -3.86 -1.26 13.22
C ASP A 544 -3.89 -2.15 11.96
N VAL A 545 -2.87 -1.99 11.13
CA VAL A 545 -2.65 -2.74 9.90
C VAL A 545 -2.63 -4.25 10.12
N ASP A 546 -2.03 -4.71 11.24
CA ASP A 546 -1.94 -6.14 11.54
C ASP A 546 -3.33 -6.74 11.72
N ARG A 547 -4.20 -6.08 12.49
CA ARG A 547 -5.54 -6.56 12.74
C ARG A 547 -6.43 -6.53 11.49
N ILE A 548 -6.32 -5.47 10.69
CA ILE A 548 -7.16 -5.30 9.49
C ILE A 548 -6.78 -6.33 8.42
N TYR A 549 -5.51 -6.36 8.01
CA TYR A 549 -5.06 -7.16 6.85
C TYR A 549 -4.57 -8.55 7.26
N ARG A 550 -3.63 -8.63 8.19
CA ARG A 550 -2.94 -9.88 8.52
C ARG A 550 -3.83 -10.85 9.28
N TRP A 551 -4.58 -10.34 10.26
CA TRP A 551 -5.54 -11.16 11.00
C TRP A 551 -6.80 -11.44 10.18
N GLY A 552 -7.23 -10.53 9.31
CA GLY A 552 -8.24 -10.80 8.29
C GLY A 552 -7.83 -11.98 7.42
N TYR A 553 -6.62 -11.93 6.84
CA TYR A 553 -6.04 -13.02 6.06
C TYR A 553 -6.00 -14.35 6.83
N LEU A 554 -5.50 -14.35 8.07
CA LEU A 554 -5.41 -15.58 8.89
C LEU A 554 -6.78 -16.20 9.13
N ALA A 555 -7.79 -15.38 9.43
CA ALA A 555 -9.16 -15.87 9.64
C ALA A 555 -9.75 -16.45 8.35
N VAL A 556 -9.59 -15.76 7.21
CA VAL A 556 -10.04 -16.25 5.90
C VAL A 556 -9.31 -17.53 5.53
N ARG A 557 -7.98 -17.58 5.61
CA ARG A 557 -7.18 -18.76 5.32
C ARG A 557 -7.59 -19.97 6.17
N PHE A 558 -7.78 -19.77 7.47
CA PHE A 558 -8.26 -20.81 8.37
C PHE A 558 -9.61 -21.37 7.92
N MET A 559 -10.57 -20.49 7.63
CA MET A 559 -11.90 -20.89 7.20
C MET A 559 -11.86 -21.63 5.86
N PHE A 560 -11.02 -21.20 4.91
CA PHE A 560 -10.85 -21.91 3.64
C PHE A 560 -10.19 -23.28 3.79
N GLU A 561 -9.20 -23.43 4.67
CA GLU A 561 -8.47 -24.68 4.87
C GLU A 561 -9.27 -25.70 5.68
N ARG A 562 -10.16 -25.26 6.60
CA ARG A 562 -10.83 -26.11 7.56
C ARG A 562 -12.35 -26.17 7.40
N HIS A 563 -12.97 -25.10 6.96
CA HIS A 563 -14.42 -24.90 7.00
C HIS A 563 -14.97 -24.29 5.69
N LYS A 564 -14.47 -24.76 4.55
CA LYS A 564 -14.83 -24.23 3.23
C LYS A 564 -16.34 -24.29 2.95
N ASP A 565 -17.03 -25.35 3.38
CA ASP A 565 -18.48 -25.48 3.18
C ASP A 565 -19.27 -24.42 3.98
N ASP A 566 -18.77 -24.02 5.14
CA ASP A 566 -19.38 -22.95 5.94
C ASP A 566 -19.17 -21.58 5.27
N VAL A 567 -17.96 -21.34 4.70
CA VAL A 567 -17.70 -20.14 3.88
C VAL A 567 -18.70 -20.05 2.74
N ASN A 568 -18.91 -21.14 2.01
CA ASN A 568 -19.87 -21.17 0.91
C ASN A 568 -21.29 -20.85 1.39
N GLN A 569 -21.71 -21.29 2.59
CA GLN A 569 -23.00 -20.95 3.19
C GLN A 569 -23.07 -19.45 3.56
N MET A 570 -22.02 -18.89 4.15
CA MET A 570 -21.94 -17.46 4.46
C MET A 570 -22.09 -16.61 3.20
N LEU A 571 -21.42 -16.99 2.11
CA LEU A 571 -21.49 -16.29 0.83
C LEU A 571 -22.89 -16.29 0.21
N VAL A 572 -23.71 -17.29 0.46
CA VAL A 572 -25.14 -17.25 0.07
C VAL A 572 -25.86 -16.09 0.73
N GLU A 573 -25.57 -15.81 2.00
CA GLU A 573 -26.21 -14.73 2.76
C GLU A 573 -25.73 -13.35 2.31
N THR A 574 -24.40 -13.17 2.12
CA THR A 574 -23.83 -11.89 1.67
C THR A 574 -24.24 -11.54 0.24
N ARG A 575 -24.29 -12.52 -0.66
CA ARG A 575 -24.75 -12.37 -2.06
C ARG A 575 -26.23 -11.99 -2.18
N GLN A 576 -27.01 -12.21 -1.14
CA GLN A 576 -28.43 -11.83 -1.05
C GLN A 576 -28.70 -10.62 -0.16
N GLY A 577 -27.67 -10.06 0.47
CA GLY A 577 -27.80 -8.94 1.41
C GLY A 577 -28.47 -9.30 2.75
N ASN A 578 -28.43 -10.57 3.13
CA ASN A 578 -29.00 -11.07 4.39
C ASN A 578 -28.05 -10.85 5.57
N TRP A 579 -27.70 -9.62 5.83
CA TRP A 579 -26.65 -9.24 6.79
C TRP A 579 -26.89 -9.75 8.22
N SER A 580 -28.15 -9.82 8.65
CA SER A 580 -28.47 -10.41 9.97
C SER A 580 -28.13 -11.90 10.07
N ASN A 581 -28.31 -12.66 8.98
CA ASN A 581 -27.95 -14.08 8.94
C ASN A 581 -26.44 -14.23 8.86
N TYR A 582 -25.77 -13.41 8.02
CA TYR A 582 -24.31 -13.33 7.99
C TYR A 582 -23.73 -13.11 9.39
N LYS A 583 -24.23 -12.09 10.14
CA LYS A 583 -23.76 -11.82 11.51
C LYS A 583 -24.01 -12.98 12.47
N ALA A 584 -25.16 -13.63 12.38
CA ALA A 584 -25.46 -14.82 13.19
C ALA A 584 -24.49 -15.97 12.87
N THR A 585 -24.16 -16.17 11.60
CA THR A 585 -23.23 -17.21 11.13
C THR A 585 -21.82 -16.97 11.67
N ILE A 586 -21.24 -15.79 11.48
CA ILE A 586 -19.88 -15.52 11.97
C ILE A 586 -19.78 -15.52 13.50
N ASN A 587 -20.82 -15.07 14.21
CA ASN A 587 -20.88 -15.20 15.67
C ASN A 587 -20.94 -16.67 16.12
N GLN A 588 -21.58 -17.54 15.37
CA GLN A 588 -21.56 -18.96 15.63
C GLN A 588 -20.14 -19.54 15.40
N TRP A 589 -19.46 -19.18 14.33
CA TRP A 589 -18.09 -19.60 14.04
C TRP A 589 -17.12 -19.18 15.14
N ALA A 590 -17.22 -17.93 15.62
CA ALA A 590 -16.41 -17.45 16.72
C ALA A 590 -16.49 -18.32 17.97
N ASN A 591 -17.67 -18.92 18.25
CA ASN A 591 -17.86 -19.81 19.37
C ASN A 591 -17.44 -21.27 19.08
N LEU A 592 -17.69 -21.75 17.86
CA LEU A 592 -17.44 -23.15 17.51
C LEU A 592 -15.97 -23.42 17.20
N TYR A 593 -15.30 -22.48 16.51
CA TYR A 593 -14.00 -22.72 15.89
C TYR A 593 -12.83 -22.03 16.61
N GLN A 594 -13.06 -21.26 17.67
CA GLN A 594 -11.99 -20.56 18.39
C GLN A 594 -10.85 -21.49 18.81
N SER A 595 -11.17 -22.60 19.45
CA SER A 595 -10.14 -23.55 19.91
C SER A 595 -9.38 -24.23 18.77
N GLU A 596 -10.06 -24.49 17.65
CA GLU A 596 -9.42 -25.03 16.46
C GLU A 596 -8.54 -23.98 15.76
N PHE A 597 -8.98 -22.72 15.75
CA PHE A 597 -8.20 -21.60 15.22
C PHE A 597 -6.90 -21.40 16.00
N GLU A 598 -6.96 -21.45 17.34
CA GLU A 598 -5.76 -21.37 18.19
C GLU A 598 -4.80 -22.55 17.95
N GLN A 599 -5.33 -23.76 17.80
CA GLN A 599 -4.52 -24.94 17.50
C GLN A 599 -3.92 -24.84 16.09
N TRP A 600 -4.68 -24.36 15.11
CA TRP A 600 -4.19 -24.15 13.75
C TRP A 600 -3.08 -23.10 13.69
N GLN A 601 -3.21 -22.00 14.43
CA GLN A 601 -2.13 -21.00 14.57
C GLN A 601 -0.88 -21.62 15.19
N GLN A 602 -1.03 -22.41 16.25
CA GLN A 602 0.09 -23.09 16.88
C GLN A 602 0.80 -24.04 15.92
N LEU A 603 0.05 -24.72 15.06
CA LEU A 603 0.64 -25.58 14.00
C LEU A 603 1.42 -24.76 12.95
N LEU A 604 0.99 -23.54 12.65
CA LEU A 604 1.71 -22.63 11.73
C LEU A 604 2.99 -22.04 12.36
N VAL A 605 2.99 -21.85 13.67
CA VAL A 605 4.07 -21.18 14.42
C VAL A 605 5.04 -22.17 15.08
N SER A 606 4.53 -23.31 15.56
CA SER A 606 5.32 -24.27 16.37
C SER A 606 6.30 -25.11 15.55
N GLY A 607 6.65 -24.60 14.38
CA GLY A 607 7.71 -25.14 13.59
C GLY A 607 7.50 -26.61 13.36
N GLY A 608 6.69 -26.93 12.44
CA GLY A 608 6.82 -28.23 11.83
C GLY A 608 8.21 -28.33 11.23
N ALA A 609 8.77 -29.52 11.19
CA ALA A 609 9.93 -29.75 10.35
C ALA A 609 9.68 -29.14 8.96
N PRO A 610 10.71 -28.62 8.32
CA PRO A 610 10.61 -27.99 7.01
C PRO A 610 9.91 -28.91 6.02
N ASN A 611 9.23 -28.36 5.04
CA ASN A 611 8.63 -29.17 3.98
C ASN A 611 9.68 -29.45 2.90
N ALA A 612 10.07 -30.72 2.75
CA ALA A 612 10.98 -31.15 1.69
C ALA A 612 10.19 -31.40 0.40
N VAL A 613 10.57 -30.73 -0.68
CA VAL A 613 9.96 -30.89 -2.01
C VAL A 613 11.05 -31.18 -3.03
N ILE A 614 10.91 -32.30 -3.74
CA ILE A 614 11.80 -32.67 -4.83
C ILE A 614 11.13 -32.30 -6.17
N THR A 615 11.83 -31.53 -6.98
CA THR A 615 11.48 -31.31 -8.38
C THR A 615 12.54 -31.99 -9.24
N ALA A 616 12.14 -33.01 -9.98
CA ALA A 616 13.02 -33.75 -10.89
C ALA A 616 12.19 -34.51 -11.92
N ASN A 617 12.84 -34.97 -13.00
CA ASN A 617 12.22 -35.87 -13.94
C ASN A 617 12.14 -37.30 -13.34
N ASN A 618 11.02 -37.96 -13.52
CA ASN A 618 10.80 -39.33 -13.06
C ASN A 618 11.53 -40.36 -13.91
N GLU A 619 12.06 -39.99 -15.07
CA GLU A 619 12.69 -40.84 -16.05
C GLU A 619 14.00 -40.26 -16.54
N GLY A 620 14.99 -41.08 -16.79
CA GLY A 620 16.27 -40.73 -17.36
C GLY A 620 16.88 -41.91 -18.14
N LYS A 621 17.99 -41.65 -18.78
CA LYS A 621 18.78 -42.70 -19.46
C LYS A 621 20.10 -42.90 -18.78
N VAL A 622 20.67 -44.09 -18.91
CA VAL A 622 22.02 -44.40 -18.41
C VAL A 622 23.01 -43.39 -18.98
N GLY A 623 23.74 -42.69 -18.08
CA GLY A 623 24.74 -41.68 -18.46
C GLY A 623 24.17 -40.30 -18.81
N GLU A 624 22.87 -40.10 -18.75
CA GLU A 624 22.22 -38.83 -18.92
C GLU A 624 22.24 -38.05 -17.60
N SER A 625 22.44 -36.73 -17.68
CA SER A 625 22.38 -35.85 -16.49
C SER A 625 20.93 -35.53 -16.16
N ILE A 626 20.49 -35.95 -14.98
CA ILE A 626 19.19 -35.58 -14.40
C ILE A 626 19.44 -34.44 -13.42
N THR A 627 18.67 -33.37 -13.57
CA THR A 627 18.70 -32.23 -12.64
C THR A 627 17.63 -32.41 -11.58
N PHE A 628 18.03 -32.24 -10.33
CA PHE A 628 17.15 -32.22 -9.16
C PHE A 628 17.12 -30.82 -8.58
N SER A 629 15.99 -30.41 -8.05
CA SER A 629 15.86 -29.12 -7.36
C SER A 629 15.13 -29.28 -6.03
N SER A 630 15.67 -28.63 -5.00
CA SER A 630 15.03 -28.47 -3.70
C SER A 630 14.42 -27.09 -3.51
N GLU A 631 14.38 -26.23 -4.52
CA GLU A 631 13.95 -24.82 -4.41
C GLU A 631 12.49 -24.63 -4.00
N ASN A 632 11.65 -25.63 -4.25
CA ASN A 632 10.26 -25.63 -3.78
C ASN A 632 10.13 -26.16 -2.34
N SER A 633 11.24 -26.53 -1.70
CA SER A 633 11.24 -26.84 -0.28
C SER A 633 11.14 -25.54 0.52
N ALA A 634 10.26 -25.50 1.51
CA ALA A 634 10.02 -24.32 2.33
C ALA A 634 9.97 -24.70 3.80
N ASP A 635 10.33 -23.77 4.61
CA ASP A 635 10.08 -23.79 6.04
C ASP A 635 9.06 -22.71 6.37
N THR A 636 8.05 -23.03 7.13
CA THR A 636 6.92 -22.12 7.38
C THR A 636 7.20 -21.13 8.50
N ASP A 637 8.26 -21.33 9.27
CA ASP A 637 8.61 -20.51 10.43
C ASP A 637 10.10 -20.16 10.50
N GLY A 638 10.87 -20.52 9.47
CA GLY A 638 12.29 -20.25 9.42
C GLY A 638 12.86 -20.27 8.00
N GLN A 639 14.08 -20.72 7.91
CA GLN A 639 14.81 -20.85 6.65
C GLN A 639 15.47 -22.23 6.58
N ILE A 640 15.46 -22.86 5.40
CA ILE A 640 16.25 -24.06 5.14
C ILE A 640 17.73 -23.66 5.12
N VAL A 641 18.50 -24.19 6.08
CA VAL A 641 19.93 -23.91 6.21
C VAL A 641 20.81 -24.97 5.56
N SER A 642 20.28 -26.17 5.33
CA SER A 642 21.01 -27.21 4.61
C SER A 642 20.11 -28.19 3.90
N VAL A 643 20.63 -28.75 2.79
CA VAL A 643 20.01 -29.83 2.02
C VAL A 643 20.97 -30.98 1.87
N LEU A 644 20.47 -32.20 1.92
CA LEU A 644 21.21 -33.41 1.67
C LEU A 644 20.42 -34.34 0.73
N TRP A 645 20.98 -34.58 -0.41
CA TRP A 645 20.48 -35.55 -1.40
C TRP A 645 21.15 -36.88 -1.23
N ASP A 646 20.38 -37.94 -1.32
CA ASP A 646 20.85 -39.31 -1.58
C ASP A 646 20.16 -39.78 -2.86
N PHE A 647 20.94 -40.08 -3.90
CA PHE A 647 20.40 -40.43 -5.21
C PHE A 647 19.97 -41.88 -5.33
N GLY A 648 20.08 -42.68 -4.24
CA GLY A 648 19.68 -44.08 -4.22
C GLY A 648 20.65 -45.04 -4.88
N ASP A 649 21.80 -44.54 -5.32
CA ASP A 649 22.92 -45.35 -5.88
C ASP A 649 24.18 -45.28 -4.99
N GLY A 650 24.05 -44.73 -3.78
CA GLY A 650 25.14 -44.55 -2.82
C GLY A 650 25.90 -43.25 -2.96
N THR A 651 25.51 -42.40 -3.88
CA THR A 651 26.08 -41.02 -4.03
C THR A 651 25.18 -39.98 -3.41
N THR A 652 25.77 -38.90 -2.96
CA THR A 652 25.06 -37.81 -2.25
C THR A 652 25.47 -36.42 -2.77
N SER A 653 24.64 -35.37 -2.51
CA SER A 653 24.95 -33.98 -2.81
C SER A 653 24.38 -33.04 -1.73
N THR A 654 25.01 -31.90 -1.55
CA THR A 654 24.52 -30.80 -0.67
C THR A 654 24.18 -29.52 -1.45
N GLN A 655 24.12 -29.57 -2.77
CA GLN A 655 23.72 -28.46 -3.61
C GLN A 655 22.20 -28.34 -3.64
N THR A 656 21.67 -27.13 -3.74
CA THR A 656 20.22 -26.89 -3.86
C THR A 656 19.68 -27.40 -5.22
N GLN A 657 20.50 -27.35 -6.25
CA GLN A 657 20.18 -27.87 -7.60
C GLN A 657 21.31 -28.77 -8.10
N PRO A 658 21.41 -30.04 -7.64
CA PRO A 658 22.41 -30.95 -8.14
C PRO A 658 21.99 -31.55 -9.49
N THR A 659 22.99 -31.87 -10.29
CA THR A 659 22.84 -32.79 -11.44
C THR A 659 23.47 -34.15 -11.12
N HIS A 660 22.79 -35.21 -11.46
CA HIS A 660 23.29 -36.57 -11.22
C HIS A 660 23.16 -37.45 -12.47
N GLN A 661 24.11 -38.40 -12.65
CA GLN A 661 24.13 -39.38 -13.75
C GLN A 661 24.17 -40.78 -13.17
N TYR A 662 23.21 -41.59 -13.52
CA TYR A 662 23.17 -43.02 -13.14
C TYR A 662 23.99 -43.87 -14.10
N GLY A 663 24.84 -44.71 -13.53
CA GLY A 663 25.73 -45.57 -14.31
C GLY A 663 25.08 -46.89 -14.78
N SER A 664 23.88 -47.22 -14.34
CA SER A 664 23.15 -48.44 -14.66
C SER A 664 21.67 -48.20 -14.81
N GLU A 665 20.97 -49.00 -15.61
CA GLU A 665 19.51 -49.03 -15.62
C GLU A 665 18.94 -49.55 -14.27
N GLY A 666 17.80 -49.03 -13.88
CA GLY A 666 17.13 -49.40 -12.64
C GLY A 666 16.11 -48.39 -12.18
N GLN A 667 15.41 -48.71 -11.09
CA GLN A 667 14.64 -47.76 -10.32
C GLN A 667 15.47 -47.26 -9.14
N TYR A 668 15.57 -45.96 -9.00
CA TYR A 668 16.29 -45.29 -7.92
C TYR A 668 15.33 -44.44 -7.12
N THR A 669 15.28 -44.69 -5.82
CA THR A 669 14.54 -43.80 -4.93
C THR A 669 15.50 -42.70 -4.42
N VAL A 670 15.33 -41.50 -4.95
CA VAL A 670 16.08 -40.35 -4.53
C VAL A 670 15.45 -39.80 -3.26
N SER A 671 16.24 -39.49 -2.24
CA SER A 671 15.77 -38.81 -1.07
C SER A 671 16.42 -37.43 -0.91
N LEU A 672 15.63 -36.46 -0.50
CA LEU A 672 16.05 -35.12 -0.12
C LEU A 672 15.73 -34.93 1.35
N THR A 673 16.75 -34.72 2.16
CA THR A 673 16.60 -34.26 3.54
C THR A 673 16.94 -32.78 3.60
N VAL A 674 16.01 -31.96 4.05
CA VAL A 674 16.22 -30.54 4.32
C VAL A 674 16.27 -30.31 5.83
N THR A 675 17.11 -29.38 6.27
CA THR A 675 17.24 -28.98 7.69
C THR A 675 17.01 -27.49 7.79
N ASP A 676 16.17 -27.06 8.74
CA ASP A 676 15.90 -25.67 9.03
C ASP A 676 16.90 -25.04 10.00
N ASN A 677 16.71 -23.75 10.28
CA ASN A 677 17.53 -22.98 11.23
C ASN A 677 17.35 -23.43 12.69
N ASP A 678 16.29 -24.16 13.02
CA ASP A 678 16.04 -24.73 14.36
C ASP A 678 16.57 -26.15 14.52
N GLY A 679 17.15 -26.73 13.43
CA GLY A 679 17.75 -28.04 13.39
C GLY A 679 16.72 -29.16 13.17
N LEU A 680 15.47 -28.83 12.85
CA LEU A 680 14.46 -29.82 12.46
C LEU A 680 14.71 -30.29 11.01
N THR A 681 14.27 -31.51 10.71
CA THR A 681 14.50 -32.08 9.39
C THR A 681 13.23 -32.67 8.81
N ALA A 682 13.10 -32.56 7.49
CA ALA A 682 12.11 -33.29 6.72
C ALA A 682 12.77 -34.01 5.55
N THR A 683 12.19 -35.12 5.15
CA THR A 683 12.69 -35.92 4.03
C THR A 683 11.56 -36.19 3.04
N ALA A 684 11.80 -35.88 1.78
CA ALA A 684 10.97 -36.26 0.65
C ALA A 684 11.67 -37.35 -0.17
N THR A 685 10.89 -38.15 -0.85
CA THR A 685 11.40 -39.18 -1.76
C THR A 685 10.81 -39.03 -3.14
N HIS A 686 11.61 -39.35 -4.15
CA HIS A 686 11.23 -39.26 -5.57
C HIS A 686 11.81 -40.46 -6.33
N ASP A 687 10.95 -41.21 -7.01
CA ASP A 687 11.40 -42.36 -7.76
C ASP A 687 11.81 -41.97 -9.19
N VAL A 688 13.01 -42.33 -9.55
CA VAL A 688 13.58 -42.14 -10.90
C VAL A 688 13.77 -43.49 -11.57
N THR A 689 13.18 -43.65 -12.72
CA THR A 689 13.39 -44.85 -13.57
C THR A 689 14.45 -44.54 -14.62
N VAL A 690 15.59 -45.21 -14.53
CA VAL A 690 16.68 -45.08 -15.51
C VAL A 690 16.62 -46.22 -16.47
N SER A 691 16.37 -45.90 -17.74
CA SER A 691 16.28 -46.87 -18.81
C SER A 691 17.57 -46.92 -19.66
N ALA A 692 17.80 -48.05 -20.35
CA ALA A 692 18.84 -48.13 -21.37
C ALA A 692 18.57 -47.09 -22.47
N THR A 693 19.62 -46.52 -23.02
CA THR A 693 19.60 -45.47 -24.06
C THR A 693 18.54 -45.72 -25.15
N GLY A 694 17.34 -45.14 -24.98
CA GLY A 694 16.23 -45.22 -25.95
C GLY A 694 14.86 -45.33 -25.27
N GLY A 695 14.32 -44.26 -24.75
CA GLY A 695 13.04 -44.23 -24.03
C GLY A 695 12.02 -43.25 -24.61
N SER A 696 10.78 -43.67 -24.65
CA SER A 696 9.59 -42.86 -25.01
C SER A 696 8.88 -42.41 -23.74
N SER A 697 8.65 -41.14 -23.58
CA SER A 697 7.80 -40.62 -22.50
C SER A 697 6.39 -40.40 -23.01
N THR A 698 5.40 -41.11 -22.45
CA THR A 698 3.98 -40.99 -22.82
C THR A 698 3.22 -40.07 -21.82
N LEU A 699 2.17 -39.39 -22.32
CA LEU A 699 1.20 -38.68 -21.49
C LEU A 699 0.43 -39.66 -20.58
N PRO A 700 -0.03 -39.25 -19.37
CA PRO A 700 -0.80 -40.09 -18.46
C PRO A 700 -2.05 -40.65 -19.13
N GLN A 701 -2.15 -41.98 -19.16
CA GLN A 701 -3.26 -42.67 -19.87
C GLN A 701 -4.57 -42.75 -19.05
N ASP A 702 -4.55 -42.52 -17.76
CA ASP A 702 -5.72 -42.72 -16.89
C ASP A 702 -6.08 -41.44 -16.07
N CYS A 703 -6.42 -40.39 -16.79
CA CYS A 703 -6.90 -39.16 -16.18
C CYS A 703 -8.33 -39.28 -15.60
N ALA A 704 -8.96 -40.42 -15.67
CA ALA A 704 -10.26 -40.64 -15.03
C ALA A 704 -10.16 -40.74 -13.50
N VAL A 705 -9.02 -41.22 -12.98
CA VAL A 705 -8.79 -41.43 -11.54
C VAL A 705 -7.71 -40.56 -10.92
N GLN A 706 -7.03 -39.76 -11.70
CA GLN A 706 -5.99 -38.85 -11.22
C GLN A 706 -6.56 -37.47 -10.87
N SER A 707 -5.84 -36.72 -10.01
CA SER A 707 -6.14 -35.30 -9.73
C SER A 707 -6.10 -34.49 -11.01
N LYS A 708 -7.05 -33.56 -11.18
CA LYS A 708 -7.21 -32.77 -12.39
C LYS A 708 -6.99 -31.32 -12.08
N VAL A 709 -6.24 -30.64 -12.94
CA VAL A 709 -6.08 -29.18 -12.85
C VAL A 709 -7.18 -28.48 -13.64
N SER A 710 -7.74 -27.43 -13.05
CA SER A 710 -8.74 -26.56 -13.67
C SER A 710 -8.17 -25.19 -14.09
N GLY A 711 -6.87 -24.97 -13.84
CA GLY A 711 -6.09 -23.80 -14.15
C GLY A 711 -4.82 -23.77 -13.32
N GLY A 712 -4.01 -22.73 -13.46
CA GLY A 712 -2.83 -22.50 -12.65
C GLY A 712 -1.49 -22.74 -13.34
N ARG A 713 -0.44 -22.87 -12.56
CA ARG A 713 0.94 -23.00 -13.04
C ARG A 713 1.24 -24.45 -13.41
N LEU A 714 1.92 -24.65 -14.55
CA LEU A 714 2.52 -25.91 -14.96
C LEU A 714 4.03 -25.91 -14.72
N ASN A 715 4.55 -27.04 -14.32
CA ASN A 715 5.98 -27.30 -14.33
C ASN A 715 6.36 -27.98 -15.65
N ALA A 716 7.45 -27.55 -16.26
CA ALA A 716 7.93 -28.18 -17.47
C ALA A 716 8.33 -29.63 -17.23
N GLY A 717 8.03 -30.47 -18.19
CA GLY A 717 8.31 -31.94 -18.13
C GLY A 717 7.27 -32.72 -17.35
N GLU A 718 6.39 -32.11 -16.58
CA GLU A 718 5.38 -32.77 -15.76
C GLU A 718 4.03 -32.82 -16.48
N PRO A 719 3.57 -33.99 -16.94
CA PRO A 719 2.24 -34.09 -17.51
C PRO A 719 1.17 -34.04 -16.42
N VAL A 720 0.12 -33.26 -16.64
CA VAL A 720 -1.02 -33.13 -15.74
C VAL A 720 -2.34 -33.49 -16.43
N CYS A 721 -3.30 -33.96 -15.66
CA CYS A 721 -4.65 -34.23 -16.13
C CYS A 721 -5.52 -32.98 -16.05
N LEU A 722 -6.29 -32.70 -17.09
CA LEU A 722 -7.16 -31.55 -17.21
C LEU A 722 -8.55 -31.83 -16.63
N SER A 723 -9.13 -30.84 -15.96
CA SER A 723 -10.55 -30.90 -15.55
C SER A 723 -11.47 -30.80 -16.78
N ASN A 724 -12.72 -31.25 -16.62
CA ASN A 724 -13.69 -31.28 -17.73
C ASN A 724 -14.39 -29.93 -17.91
N GLN A 725 -13.67 -28.81 -17.83
CA GLN A 725 -14.20 -27.44 -18.03
C GLN A 725 -14.13 -27.03 -19.49
N GLN A 726 -14.99 -26.12 -19.91
CA GLN A 726 -14.99 -25.63 -21.31
C GLN A 726 -13.77 -24.77 -21.64
N THR A 727 -13.16 -24.15 -20.66
CA THR A 727 -11.94 -23.36 -20.83
C THR A 727 -11.07 -23.47 -19.57
N ILE A 728 -9.77 -23.72 -19.77
CA ILE A 728 -8.75 -23.83 -18.71
C ILE A 728 -7.61 -22.89 -19.08
N TRP A 729 -7.15 -22.11 -18.10
CA TRP A 729 -6.06 -21.18 -18.23
C TRP A 729 -4.85 -21.68 -17.45
N LEU A 730 -3.70 -21.84 -18.13
CA LEU A 730 -2.49 -22.40 -17.57
C LEU A 730 -1.29 -21.49 -17.88
N SER A 731 -0.36 -21.36 -16.97
CA SER A 731 0.88 -20.62 -17.18
C SER A 731 2.10 -21.51 -16.93
N VAL A 732 3.21 -21.22 -17.61
CA VAL A 732 4.48 -21.91 -17.44
C VAL A 732 5.59 -20.88 -17.32
N PRO A 733 6.44 -20.93 -16.26
CA PRO A 733 7.52 -19.98 -16.03
C PRO A 733 8.78 -20.31 -16.84
N ALA A 734 9.73 -19.38 -16.87
CA ALA A 734 11.09 -19.54 -17.40
C ALA A 734 11.16 -19.89 -18.90
N VAL A 735 10.11 -19.59 -19.66
CA VAL A 735 10.08 -19.95 -21.10
C VAL A 735 11.12 -19.20 -21.93
N ASN A 736 11.58 -18.04 -21.48
CA ASN A 736 12.66 -17.28 -22.12
C ASN A 736 14.07 -17.83 -21.85
N GLU A 737 14.22 -18.77 -20.92
CA GLU A 737 15.48 -19.41 -20.58
C GLU A 737 15.78 -20.62 -21.47
N HIS A 738 14.83 -21.01 -22.33
CA HIS A 738 14.87 -22.20 -23.17
C HIS A 738 14.76 -21.87 -24.66
N ALA A 739 15.55 -22.59 -25.45
CA ALA A 739 15.58 -22.38 -26.91
C ALA A 739 14.26 -22.79 -27.59
N ASN A 740 13.65 -23.85 -27.12
CA ASN A 740 12.43 -24.40 -27.69
C ASN A 740 11.46 -24.86 -26.60
N ILE A 741 10.16 -24.76 -26.85
CA ILE A 741 9.09 -25.22 -25.99
C ILE A 741 8.14 -26.05 -26.83
N ALA A 742 7.81 -27.24 -26.35
CA ALA A 742 6.78 -28.09 -26.93
C ALA A 742 5.63 -28.27 -25.94
N ILE A 743 4.41 -27.99 -26.38
CA ILE A 743 3.18 -28.17 -25.60
C ILE A 743 2.41 -29.32 -26.25
N SER A 744 2.25 -30.41 -25.49
CA SER A 744 1.57 -31.61 -25.97
C SER A 744 0.32 -31.87 -25.15
N THR A 745 -0.78 -32.19 -25.84
CA THR A 745 -1.98 -32.74 -25.17
C THR A 745 -2.35 -34.06 -25.77
N GLY A 746 -3.16 -34.83 -25.04
CA GLY A 746 -3.63 -36.12 -25.50
C GLY A 746 -4.54 -36.82 -24.51
N ASN A 747 -4.88 -38.03 -24.80
CA ASN A 747 -5.71 -38.95 -24.01
C ASN A 747 -7.15 -38.45 -23.83
N GLY A 748 -7.98 -39.26 -23.17
CA GLY A 748 -9.39 -38.96 -22.95
C GLY A 748 -10.25 -39.00 -24.22
N THR A 749 -11.39 -38.32 -24.15
CA THR A 749 -12.38 -38.22 -25.27
C THR A 749 -12.81 -36.78 -25.44
N GLY A 750 -13.28 -36.45 -26.65
CA GLY A 750 -13.76 -35.13 -26.99
C GLY A 750 -12.92 -34.42 -28.04
N ASP A 751 -12.98 -33.08 -28.03
CA ASP A 751 -12.29 -32.23 -29.00
C ASP A 751 -11.76 -31.02 -28.25
N LEU A 752 -10.43 -30.90 -28.22
CA LEU A 752 -9.71 -29.94 -27.42
C LEU A 752 -8.86 -29.05 -28.33
N LYS A 753 -8.83 -27.78 -28.04
CA LYS A 753 -7.99 -26.79 -28.69
C LYS A 753 -7.03 -26.18 -27.70
N ILE A 754 -5.77 -25.96 -28.09
CA ILE A 754 -4.80 -25.18 -27.33
C ILE A 754 -4.37 -23.91 -28.06
N GLU A 755 -4.22 -22.84 -27.32
CA GLU A 755 -3.70 -21.56 -27.77
C GLU A 755 -2.57 -21.15 -26.83
N TYR A 756 -1.44 -20.66 -27.37
CA TYR A 756 -0.28 -20.25 -26.59
C TYR A 756 0.15 -18.83 -26.93
N SER A 757 0.52 -18.06 -25.92
CA SER A 757 1.11 -16.74 -26.07
C SER A 757 2.20 -16.51 -25.02
N ASN A 758 3.22 -15.75 -25.39
CA ASN A 758 4.26 -15.26 -24.47
C ASN A 758 4.10 -13.75 -24.17
N LEU A 759 3.01 -13.12 -24.67
CA LEU A 759 2.69 -11.71 -24.46
C LEU A 759 1.47 -11.51 -23.52
N GLY A 760 1.02 -12.58 -22.86
CA GLY A 760 -0.16 -12.60 -22.00
C GLY A 760 -1.16 -13.66 -22.40
N TRP A 761 -2.30 -13.69 -21.74
CA TRP A 761 -3.34 -14.68 -22.00
C TRP A 761 -3.81 -14.65 -23.46
N PRO A 762 -3.88 -15.81 -24.12
CA PRO A 762 -4.30 -15.91 -25.52
C PRO A 762 -5.70 -15.33 -25.73
N ASP A 763 -5.81 -14.28 -26.57
CA ASP A 763 -7.07 -13.62 -26.93
C ASP A 763 -7.41 -13.68 -28.43
N GLY A 764 -6.61 -14.46 -29.18
CA GLY A 764 -6.72 -14.59 -30.64
C GLY A 764 -5.95 -13.54 -31.42
N SER A 765 -5.51 -12.43 -30.82
CA SER A 765 -4.71 -11.39 -31.49
C SER A 765 -3.22 -11.46 -31.15
N ASN A 766 -2.86 -12.10 -30.03
CA ASN A 766 -1.50 -12.21 -29.49
C ASN A 766 -0.88 -13.61 -29.56
N LEU A 767 -1.40 -14.51 -30.42
CA LEU A 767 -0.97 -15.91 -30.45
C LEU A 767 0.43 -16.09 -30.99
N HIS A 768 1.27 -16.88 -30.29
CA HIS A 768 2.54 -17.41 -30.76
C HIS A 768 2.42 -18.84 -31.29
N GLY A 769 1.38 -19.56 -30.91
CA GLY A 769 1.06 -20.88 -31.40
C GLY A 769 -0.39 -21.26 -31.09
N TRP A 770 -0.96 -22.10 -31.92
CA TRP A 770 -2.29 -22.68 -31.66
C TRP A 770 -2.40 -24.03 -32.37
N SER A 771 -3.22 -24.92 -31.84
CA SER A 771 -3.51 -26.22 -32.43
C SER A 771 -4.97 -26.57 -32.18
N ASP A 772 -5.67 -27.06 -33.21
CA ASP A 772 -7.12 -27.29 -33.24
C ASP A 772 -7.40 -28.47 -34.16
N ASN A 773 -6.76 -29.61 -33.87
CA ASN A 773 -6.96 -30.84 -34.61
C ASN A 773 -8.15 -31.61 -34.05
N ALA A 774 -8.76 -32.48 -34.86
CA ALA A 774 -9.88 -33.29 -34.36
C ALA A 774 -9.43 -34.23 -33.23
N GLY A 775 -10.05 -34.14 -32.07
CA GLY A 775 -9.75 -34.90 -30.86
C GLY A 775 -8.97 -34.14 -29.80
N ASN A 776 -8.29 -34.85 -28.90
CA ASN A 776 -7.54 -34.25 -27.79
C ASN A 776 -6.04 -34.22 -28.03
N LYS A 777 -5.54 -34.64 -29.17
CA LYS A 777 -4.08 -34.72 -29.45
C LYS A 777 -3.65 -33.45 -30.18
N GLU A 778 -3.23 -32.44 -29.38
CA GLU A 778 -2.77 -31.15 -29.88
C GLU A 778 -1.27 -31.00 -29.67
N CYS A 779 -0.62 -30.22 -30.54
CA CYS A 779 0.81 -29.99 -30.52
C CYS A 779 1.12 -28.54 -30.89
N ILE A 780 1.83 -27.82 -30.03
CA ILE A 780 2.43 -26.51 -30.31
C ILE A 780 3.92 -26.58 -30.04
N THR A 781 4.74 -26.15 -30.99
CA THR A 781 6.18 -25.92 -30.79
C THR A 781 6.50 -24.46 -31.07
N VAL A 782 7.18 -23.80 -30.14
CA VAL A 782 7.63 -22.40 -30.27
C VAL A 782 9.10 -22.27 -29.89
N SER A 783 9.81 -21.32 -30.49
CA SER A 783 11.24 -21.10 -30.26
C SER A 783 11.51 -19.66 -29.84
N ASN A 784 12.61 -19.45 -29.08
CA ASN A 784 13.15 -18.14 -28.73
C ASN A 784 12.11 -17.18 -28.13
N GLN A 785 11.46 -17.60 -27.05
CA GLN A 785 10.48 -16.79 -26.34
C GLN A 785 11.14 -15.62 -25.61
N ALA A 786 10.54 -14.43 -25.68
CA ALA A 786 11.15 -13.20 -25.16
C ALA A 786 10.89 -12.97 -23.67
N ASN A 787 9.72 -13.39 -23.15
CA ASN A 787 9.28 -13.13 -21.79
C ASN A 787 9.37 -14.36 -20.91
N TYR A 788 9.51 -14.15 -19.61
CA TYR A 788 9.65 -15.21 -18.61
C TYR A 788 8.46 -16.17 -18.54
N TRP A 789 7.23 -15.66 -18.74
CA TRP A 789 6.01 -16.45 -18.66
C TRP A 789 5.46 -16.85 -20.02
N GLY A 790 5.04 -18.11 -20.15
CA GLY A 790 4.20 -18.61 -21.23
C GLY A 790 2.78 -18.86 -20.73
N TYR A 791 1.79 -18.52 -21.55
CA TYR A 791 0.37 -18.61 -21.20
C TYR A 791 -0.35 -19.53 -22.19
N ILE A 792 -1.09 -20.48 -21.65
CA ILE A 792 -1.79 -21.50 -22.41
C ILE A 792 -3.28 -21.42 -22.10
N LYS A 793 -4.09 -21.34 -23.12
CA LYS A 793 -5.53 -21.51 -23.02
C LYS A 793 -5.92 -22.83 -23.66
N VAL A 794 -6.57 -23.69 -22.87
CA VAL A 794 -7.17 -24.93 -23.33
C VAL A 794 -8.67 -24.72 -23.42
N SER A 795 -9.28 -25.03 -24.55
CA SER A 795 -10.74 -24.85 -24.77
C SER A 795 -11.30 -26.01 -25.56
N GLY A 796 -12.63 -26.18 -25.54
CA GLY A 796 -13.32 -27.24 -26.25
C GLY A 796 -14.24 -28.07 -25.36
N SER A 797 -14.65 -29.22 -25.85
CA SER A 797 -15.49 -30.19 -25.13
C SER A 797 -14.74 -31.52 -25.02
N PHE A 798 -14.09 -31.74 -23.90
CA PHE A 798 -13.21 -32.89 -23.68
C PHE A 798 -13.39 -33.46 -22.27
N GLU A 799 -13.02 -34.75 -22.12
CA GLU A 799 -13.00 -35.44 -20.83
C GLU A 799 -11.73 -36.27 -20.71
N ASN A 800 -11.10 -36.22 -19.51
CA ASN A 800 -9.91 -37.03 -19.16
C ASN A 800 -8.69 -36.80 -20.07
N ALA A 801 -8.52 -35.59 -20.58
CA ALA A 801 -7.37 -35.18 -21.36
C ALA A 801 -6.17 -34.84 -20.43
N ALA A 802 -4.97 -34.97 -20.97
CA ALA A 802 -3.73 -34.59 -20.31
C ALA A 802 -2.98 -33.51 -21.12
N ILE A 803 -2.16 -32.70 -20.42
CA ILE A 803 -1.25 -31.72 -21.03
C ILE A 803 0.13 -31.84 -20.40
N VAL A 804 1.16 -31.51 -21.19
CA VAL A 804 2.54 -31.34 -20.72
C VAL A 804 3.22 -30.24 -21.52
N VAL A 805 4.14 -29.53 -20.88
CA VAL A 805 5.05 -28.59 -21.52
C VAL A 805 6.47 -29.07 -21.36
N ASP A 806 7.19 -29.23 -22.46
CA ASP A 806 8.57 -29.66 -22.47
C ASP A 806 9.48 -28.54 -22.92
N PHE A 807 10.51 -28.25 -22.15
CA PHE A 807 11.57 -27.31 -22.51
C PHE A 807 12.66 -27.99 -23.36
N ASP A 808 13.28 -27.20 -24.25
CA ASP A 808 14.33 -27.64 -25.18
C ASP A 808 13.94 -28.85 -26.05
N ALA A 809 12.64 -29.02 -26.28
CA ALA A 809 12.07 -30.06 -27.10
C ALA A 809 11.77 -29.52 -28.52
N GLU A 810 12.22 -30.26 -29.53
CA GLU A 810 11.98 -29.92 -30.94
C GLU A 810 10.65 -30.50 -31.49
N ALA A 811 10.03 -31.40 -30.75
CA ALA A 811 8.76 -32.05 -31.12
C ALA A 811 7.91 -32.37 -29.90
N CYS A 812 6.59 -32.43 -30.10
CA CYS A 812 5.62 -32.80 -29.08
C CYS A 812 5.73 -34.33 -28.73
N ARG A 813 5.31 -34.65 -27.51
CA ARG A 813 5.16 -36.04 -27.08
C ARG A 813 4.05 -36.73 -27.87
N GLU A 814 4.26 -38.00 -28.17
CA GLU A 814 3.26 -38.84 -28.84
C GLU A 814 2.20 -39.42 -27.90
#